data_199a5b4068bcb3ddc6fcbd69b6c7d352
#
_entry.id   199a5b4068bcb3ddc6fcbd69b6c7d352
#
_cell.length_a   1.000
_cell.length_b   1.000
_cell.length_c   1.000
_cell.angle_alpha   90.00
_cell.angle_beta   90.00
_cell.angle_gamma   90.00
#
_symmetry.space_group_name_H-M   'P 1'
#
loop_
_entity.id
_entity.type
_entity.pdbx_description
1 polymer ?
#
loop_
_entity_poly.entity_id
_entity_poly.type
_entity_poly.pdbx_seq_one_letter_code
_entity_poly.pdbx_strand_id
1 'polypeptide(L)'
;MKTTNLILSVLIVSLVFSSCPIGAKSVNAPFDVSQAAYYDRVKTALSLTPEQELALVKNGFVVVGVSNQSDILEPRQRFEDFYYEKVYRNDLPVFVTTDSILHLFHVMFDCSLKTLEMRNLYPLLLNVTQYAFSASLNDYNSITHDNSPKYWAIRNSTVYFAVGLALLTNSTPTLPVELLDDVDFFTSNAWKEEPDFLPAGDWTFPERPYWVSIQYDFTQFKVRGHYLGEARLEQYFRTFMWYGQFPVFIPRNDENYAWSVPHFNETFTVHVRDVLRSSPEVYQNWMQLYNVTGGLVGESDSINPLNLEIALQRVFGNSDKYMDHVLIGDGLAQLREELSKPEYAQQILSQALLAGTPNDPLPNYPIVFQFMGQRYVPDSFIFQMLCWDKVGRDANYTRRILPRGVDVFAVLGSERANQLLIPDFRFGNFTDNLGLLKENFQNLTEEDWTHSSYTAWVHALQSLVEAQSDPCPDFMKTPAWQDEKLNTGLASWAQLRHDTLLYAKQTYIPGWSCSYPEAFVEPYPTFYSGMQQLSQRTLEAISALDTSSIEPIIAQSLNNITSITKTLETISLKELAREPLTPEEVDFIKQVAWGCGSGGFVGWYVDTIHAMASKANYTSILDVPVIADVATFPPRDIEDPPQILHVGTGYVNALVVLFPKPDGTLVASVGPVFSYHEFRLIGTKRLNDNEWKDMLALENSTAYVPECFRDIYGAGEPWPVPEHGNSVVFVAVSAAAAFSVIASAKLLNIKRPKTKAKN
;
A
#
# COMPACT_ATOMS: atom_id res chain seq x y z
N MET A 1 65.86 11.66 26.67
CA MET A 1 65.82 10.18 26.44
C MET A 1 64.35 9.72 26.49
N LYS A 2 63.93 9.00 25.44
CA LYS A 2 62.70 8.26 25.20
C LYS A 2 61.60 9.04 24.52
N THR A 3 61.89 9.40 23.28
CA THR A 3 60.96 9.50 22.14
C THR A 3 61.33 8.35 21.22
N THR A 4 60.55 7.27 21.21
CA THR A 4 60.56 6.19 20.21
C THR A 4 59.63 5.09 20.70
N ASN A 5 58.33 5.17 20.38
CA ASN A 5 57.40 4.04 20.35
C ASN A 5 55.95 4.55 20.05
N LEU A 6 55.79 5.30 18.95
CA LEU A 6 54.46 5.70 18.50
C LEU A 6 54.33 5.68 16.97
N ILE A 7 55.04 4.76 16.29
CA ILE A 7 54.99 4.60 14.82
C ILE A 7 54.83 3.12 14.39
N LEU A 8 54.32 2.26 15.28
CA LEU A 8 54.11 0.85 14.91
C LEU A 8 52.67 0.34 15.18
N SER A 9 51.69 1.22 15.39
CA SER A 9 50.30 0.82 15.61
C SER A 9 49.33 1.31 14.53
N VAL A 10 49.82 1.90 13.43
CA VAL A 10 48.98 2.42 12.34
C VAL A 10 49.10 1.59 11.04
N LEU A 11 49.85 0.49 11.06
CA LEU A 11 50.16 -0.31 9.85
C LEU A 11 49.63 -1.76 9.90
N ILE A 12 48.67 -2.09 10.79
CA ILE A 12 48.05 -3.45 10.87
C ILE A 12 46.51 -3.41 10.80
N VAL A 13 45.89 -2.31 10.44
CA VAL A 13 44.42 -2.26 10.15
C VAL A 13 44.13 -2.20 8.64
N SER A 14 45.14 -2.29 7.80
CA SER A 14 44.97 -2.17 6.33
C SER A 14 45.07 -3.49 5.56
N LEU A 15 44.90 -4.66 6.20
CA LEU A 15 45.03 -5.94 5.47
C LEU A 15 44.20 -7.07 6.06
N VAL A 16 42.90 -6.83 6.29
CA VAL A 16 41.89 -7.90 6.37
C VAL A 16 40.60 -7.45 5.68
N PHE A 17 40.69 -6.83 4.50
CA PHE A 17 39.70 -7.04 3.47
C PHE A 17 40.21 -8.18 2.58
N SER A 18 40.24 -9.36 3.17
CA SER A 18 40.40 -10.59 2.42
C SER A 18 39.10 -10.78 1.62
N SER A 19 39.19 -10.44 0.35
CA SER A 19 38.29 -10.87 -0.71
C SER A 19 37.71 -12.25 -0.43
N CYS A 20 36.44 -12.31 0.00
CA CYS A 20 35.59 -13.40 -0.42
C CYS A 20 35.46 -13.27 -1.94
N PRO A 21 35.89 -14.21 -2.73
CA PRO A 21 35.48 -14.28 -4.11
C PRO A 21 34.01 -14.71 -4.10
N ILE A 22 33.10 -13.75 -4.17
CA ILE A 22 31.77 -14.02 -4.73
C ILE A 22 32.07 -14.39 -6.18
N GLY A 23 32.20 -15.68 -6.41
CA GLY A 23 32.28 -16.25 -7.73
C GLY A 23 30.91 -16.20 -8.38
N ALA A 24 30.43 -15.01 -8.68
CA ALA A 24 29.53 -14.85 -9.81
C ALA A 24 30.37 -15.28 -11.03
N LYS A 25 30.19 -16.51 -11.48
CA LYS A 25 30.56 -16.89 -12.84
C LYS A 25 29.87 -15.87 -13.74
N SER A 26 30.61 -14.89 -14.24
CA SER A 26 30.14 -14.08 -15.33
C SER A 26 29.71 -15.03 -16.42
N VAL A 27 28.44 -14.99 -16.81
CA VAL A 27 27.95 -15.62 -18.04
C VAL A 27 28.67 -14.86 -19.16
N ASN A 28 29.80 -15.41 -19.62
CA ASN A 28 30.76 -14.72 -20.48
C ASN A 28 30.54 -15.03 -21.96
N ALA A 29 29.36 -15.49 -22.35
CA ALA A 29 29.00 -15.57 -23.76
C ALA A 29 27.76 -14.71 -24.01
N PRO A 30 27.80 -13.77 -24.97
CA PRO A 30 26.61 -13.05 -25.38
C PRO A 30 25.60 -14.05 -25.93
N PHE A 31 24.30 -13.82 -25.69
CA PHE A 31 23.22 -14.66 -26.22
C PHE A 31 23.20 -14.52 -27.75
N ASP A 32 23.20 -15.64 -28.46
CA ASP A 32 23.15 -15.63 -29.94
C ASP A 32 21.71 -15.45 -30.45
N VAL A 33 21.32 -14.18 -30.58
CA VAL A 33 19.99 -13.82 -31.10
C VAL A 33 19.75 -14.29 -32.54
N SER A 34 20.84 -14.51 -33.34
CA SER A 34 20.71 -14.91 -34.74
C SER A 34 20.18 -16.33 -34.91
N GLN A 35 20.31 -17.16 -33.88
CA GLN A 35 19.82 -18.55 -33.84
C GLN A 35 18.47 -18.67 -33.13
N ALA A 36 17.96 -17.59 -32.54
CA ALA A 36 16.69 -17.62 -31.81
C ALA A 36 15.50 -17.67 -32.79
N ALA A 37 14.68 -18.70 -32.68
CA ALA A 37 13.46 -18.79 -33.47
C ALA A 37 12.54 -17.59 -33.18
N TYR A 38 11.84 -17.09 -34.19
CA TYR A 38 10.93 -15.95 -34.16
C TYR A 38 11.58 -14.57 -33.86
N TYR A 39 12.92 -14.45 -33.70
CA TYR A 39 13.58 -13.21 -33.36
C TYR A 39 13.24 -12.06 -34.34
N ASP A 40 13.35 -12.29 -35.68
CA ASP A 40 13.06 -11.26 -36.69
C ASP A 40 11.58 -10.79 -36.64
N ARG A 41 10.66 -11.70 -36.30
CA ARG A 41 9.24 -11.33 -36.12
C ARG A 41 9.05 -10.44 -34.88
N VAL A 42 9.63 -10.84 -33.75
CA VAL A 42 9.59 -10.07 -32.50
C VAL A 42 10.20 -8.70 -32.69
N LYS A 43 11.41 -8.63 -33.30
CA LYS A 43 12.09 -7.38 -33.63
C LYS A 43 11.21 -6.44 -34.46
N THR A 44 10.54 -6.97 -35.49
CA THR A 44 9.68 -6.20 -36.38
C THR A 44 8.40 -5.75 -35.67
N ALA A 45 7.73 -6.66 -34.95
CA ALA A 45 6.44 -6.42 -34.29
C ALA A 45 6.53 -5.42 -33.13
N LEU A 46 7.67 -5.40 -32.42
CA LEU A 46 7.94 -4.48 -31.31
C LEU A 46 8.82 -3.30 -31.68
N SER A 47 9.30 -3.22 -32.95
CA SER A 47 10.17 -2.16 -33.45
C SER A 47 11.41 -1.95 -32.57
N LEU A 48 12.11 -3.06 -32.22
CA LEU A 48 13.27 -3.01 -31.33
C LEU A 48 14.35 -2.04 -31.85
N THR A 49 14.84 -1.17 -30.96
CA THR A 49 15.97 -0.28 -31.25
C THR A 49 17.30 -1.06 -31.21
N PRO A 50 18.39 -0.53 -31.83
CA PRO A 50 19.70 -1.18 -31.75
C PRO A 50 20.19 -1.38 -30.31
N GLU A 51 19.86 -0.48 -29.39
CA GLU A 51 20.21 -0.55 -27.98
C GLU A 51 19.43 -1.67 -27.27
N GLN A 52 18.14 -1.84 -27.59
CA GLN A 52 17.32 -2.93 -27.09
C GLN A 52 17.78 -4.28 -27.63
N GLU A 53 18.19 -4.35 -28.91
CA GLU A 53 18.83 -5.54 -29.47
C GLU A 53 20.14 -5.88 -28.75
N LEU A 54 20.96 -4.85 -28.45
CA LEU A 54 22.19 -5.05 -27.67
C LEU A 54 21.92 -5.53 -26.26
N ALA A 55 20.89 -5.01 -25.60
CA ALA A 55 20.46 -5.48 -24.28
C ALA A 55 20.00 -6.94 -24.33
N LEU A 56 19.24 -7.33 -25.35
CA LEU A 56 18.82 -8.72 -25.57
C LEU A 56 20.02 -9.66 -25.77
N VAL A 57 21.02 -9.26 -26.54
CA VAL A 57 22.28 -10.02 -26.72
C VAL A 57 23.05 -10.12 -25.40
N LYS A 58 23.10 -9.05 -24.61
CA LYS A 58 23.84 -8.99 -23.34
C LYS A 58 23.17 -9.78 -22.21
N ASN A 59 21.87 -9.64 -22.07
CA ASN A 59 21.12 -10.11 -20.89
C ASN A 59 20.26 -11.35 -21.17
N GLY A 60 20.00 -11.68 -22.44
CA GLY A 60 19.05 -12.72 -22.86
C GLY A 60 17.60 -12.28 -22.78
N PHE A 61 17.34 -11.04 -22.37
CA PHE A 61 16.02 -10.41 -22.35
C PHE A 61 16.14 -8.88 -22.47
N VAL A 62 15.01 -8.22 -22.77
CA VAL A 62 14.85 -6.77 -22.72
C VAL A 62 13.40 -6.40 -22.45
N VAL A 63 13.19 -5.32 -21.67
CA VAL A 63 11.87 -4.71 -21.49
C VAL A 63 11.72 -3.56 -22.49
N VAL A 64 10.65 -3.59 -23.29
CA VAL A 64 10.32 -2.56 -24.27
C VAL A 64 9.21 -1.69 -23.70
N GLY A 65 9.55 -0.46 -23.33
CA GLY A 65 8.61 0.52 -22.83
C GLY A 65 7.71 1.07 -23.95
N VAL A 66 6.50 1.48 -23.57
CA VAL A 66 5.61 2.19 -24.50
C VAL A 66 6.11 3.62 -24.67
N SER A 67 6.56 3.99 -25.87
CA SER A 67 6.90 5.38 -26.20
C SER A 67 5.71 6.10 -26.81
N ASN A 68 5.42 7.32 -26.34
CA ASN A 68 4.40 8.21 -26.89
C ASN A 68 4.73 8.72 -28.33
N GLN A 69 5.82 8.27 -28.95
CA GLN A 69 6.31 8.79 -30.24
C GLN A 69 5.88 7.98 -31.46
N SER A 70 5.17 6.87 -31.31
CA SER A 70 4.66 6.15 -32.46
C SER A 70 3.15 6.39 -32.64
N ASP A 71 2.79 7.04 -33.72
CA ASP A 71 1.40 7.33 -34.18
C ASP A 71 0.47 6.12 -34.35
N ILE A 72 0.81 4.97 -33.81
CA ILE A 72 0.14 3.70 -34.16
C ILE A 72 -0.68 3.11 -33.03
N LEU A 73 -0.43 3.45 -31.74
CA LEU A 73 -1.19 2.78 -30.65
C LEU A 73 -1.33 3.68 -29.42
N GLU A 74 -2.56 3.82 -28.95
CA GLU A 74 -2.85 4.39 -27.63
C GLU A 74 -2.05 3.67 -26.53
N PRO A 75 -1.63 4.38 -25.46
CA PRO A 75 -0.92 3.77 -24.33
C PRO A 75 -1.73 2.60 -23.77
N ARG A 76 -1.12 1.43 -23.64
CA ARG A 76 -1.86 0.24 -23.22
C ARG A 76 -1.94 0.16 -21.72
N GLN A 77 -3.15 0.10 -21.27
CA GLN A 77 -3.46 0.09 -19.85
C GLN A 77 -3.66 -1.32 -19.30
N ARG A 78 -3.73 -2.40 -20.14
CA ARG A 78 -4.17 -3.74 -19.75
C ARG A 78 -3.31 -4.87 -20.28
N PHE A 79 -3.15 -5.91 -19.47
CA PHE A 79 -2.40 -7.11 -19.84
C PHE A 79 -3.07 -7.90 -20.97
N GLU A 80 -4.40 -8.03 -20.94
CA GLU A 80 -5.11 -8.77 -21.99
C GLU A 80 -4.99 -8.06 -23.35
N ASP A 81 -5.01 -6.72 -23.41
CA ASP A 81 -4.75 -5.96 -24.63
C ASP A 81 -3.38 -6.25 -25.18
N PHE A 82 -2.39 -6.32 -24.31
CA PHE A 82 -1.02 -6.60 -24.69
C PHE A 82 -0.89 -8.00 -25.31
N TYR A 83 -1.39 -9.04 -24.64
CA TYR A 83 -1.39 -10.40 -25.15
C TYR A 83 -2.03 -10.48 -26.53
N TYR A 84 -3.15 -9.78 -26.71
CA TYR A 84 -3.85 -9.76 -27.98
C TYR A 84 -3.12 -9.02 -29.08
N GLU A 85 -2.88 -7.74 -28.89
CA GLU A 85 -2.45 -6.86 -29.96
C GLU A 85 -0.96 -6.96 -30.25
N LYS A 86 -0.15 -7.30 -29.27
CA LYS A 86 1.29 -7.42 -29.45
C LYS A 86 1.73 -8.85 -29.72
N VAL A 87 1.17 -9.83 -29.02
CA VAL A 87 1.64 -11.21 -29.14
C VAL A 87 0.81 -11.97 -30.16
N TYR A 88 -0.51 -12.07 -29.99
CA TYR A 88 -1.36 -12.86 -30.90
C TYR A 88 -1.49 -12.31 -32.30
N ARG A 89 -1.89 -11.03 -32.47
CA ARG A 89 -2.05 -10.43 -33.81
C ARG A 89 -0.79 -10.48 -34.65
N ASN A 90 0.36 -10.55 -34.01
CA ASN A 90 1.65 -10.66 -34.67
C ASN A 90 2.16 -12.10 -34.76
N ASP A 91 1.35 -13.06 -34.29
CA ASP A 91 1.69 -14.49 -34.31
C ASP A 91 3.06 -14.74 -33.67
N LEU A 92 3.28 -14.19 -32.45
CA LEU A 92 4.51 -14.31 -31.67
C LEU A 92 4.40 -15.42 -30.64
N PRO A 93 5.51 -16.03 -30.22
CA PRO A 93 5.53 -16.96 -29.10
C PRO A 93 5.13 -16.26 -27.82
N VAL A 94 4.15 -16.81 -27.10
CA VAL A 94 3.67 -16.25 -25.83
C VAL A 94 4.57 -16.64 -24.66
N PHE A 95 4.81 -15.67 -23.78
CA PHE A 95 5.45 -15.88 -22.49
C PHE A 95 4.50 -15.45 -21.38
N VAL A 96 4.02 -16.40 -20.56
CA VAL A 96 3.16 -16.09 -19.41
C VAL A 96 4.03 -15.63 -18.26
N THR A 97 3.97 -14.35 -17.94
CA THR A 97 4.77 -13.70 -16.91
C THR A 97 4.16 -13.86 -15.51
N THR A 98 4.98 -13.79 -14.49
CA THR A 98 4.54 -13.69 -13.08
C THR A 98 3.71 -12.45 -12.84
N ASP A 99 4.00 -11.35 -13.53
CA ASP A 99 3.23 -10.10 -13.54
C ASP A 99 1.77 -10.31 -13.94
N SER A 100 1.51 -11.17 -14.93
CA SER A 100 0.14 -11.50 -15.34
C SER A 100 -0.64 -12.19 -14.22
N ILE A 101 -0.01 -13.08 -13.46
CA ILE A 101 -0.64 -13.79 -12.35
C ILE A 101 -0.88 -12.87 -11.16
N LEU A 102 0.05 -11.96 -10.89
CA LEU A 102 -0.09 -10.94 -9.85
C LEU A 102 -1.24 -9.98 -10.17
N HIS A 103 -1.33 -9.52 -11.42
CA HIS A 103 -2.44 -8.67 -11.84
C HIS A 103 -3.79 -9.41 -11.84
N LEU A 104 -3.82 -10.67 -12.25
CA LEU A 104 -5.01 -11.52 -12.14
C LEU A 104 -5.53 -11.58 -10.68
N PHE A 105 -4.61 -11.76 -9.72
CA PHE A 105 -4.97 -11.78 -8.31
C PHE A 105 -5.42 -10.41 -7.80
N HIS A 106 -4.74 -9.33 -8.18
CA HIS A 106 -5.13 -7.95 -7.86
C HIS A 106 -6.59 -7.67 -8.27
N VAL A 107 -6.94 -7.92 -9.54
CA VAL A 107 -8.32 -7.71 -10.03
C VAL A 107 -9.34 -8.50 -9.23
N MET A 108 -9.05 -9.77 -8.94
CA MET A 108 -9.93 -10.62 -8.14
C MET A 108 -10.07 -10.07 -6.70
N PHE A 109 -8.96 -9.68 -6.06
CA PHE A 109 -8.93 -9.24 -4.67
C PHE A 109 -9.70 -7.93 -4.48
N ASP A 110 -9.44 -6.92 -5.33
CA ASP A 110 -10.09 -5.61 -5.25
C ASP A 110 -11.60 -5.68 -5.59
N CYS A 111 -11.99 -6.43 -6.62
CA CYS A 111 -13.40 -6.72 -6.90
C CYS A 111 -14.11 -7.41 -5.72
N SER A 112 -13.41 -8.31 -5.03
CA SER A 112 -13.96 -8.99 -3.85
C SER A 112 -14.14 -8.01 -2.70
N LEU A 113 -13.15 -7.17 -2.40
CA LEU A 113 -13.24 -6.11 -1.40
C LEU A 113 -14.43 -5.20 -1.68
N LYS A 114 -14.50 -4.61 -2.85
CA LYS A 114 -15.61 -3.74 -3.26
C LYS A 114 -16.97 -4.39 -3.07
N THR A 115 -17.11 -5.66 -3.46
CA THR A 115 -18.37 -6.39 -3.35
C THR A 115 -18.74 -6.64 -1.89
N LEU A 116 -17.78 -7.07 -1.07
CA LEU A 116 -17.97 -7.35 0.35
C LEU A 116 -18.31 -6.09 1.13
N GLU A 117 -17.61 -5.00 0.87
CA GLU A 117 -17.82 -3.70 1.53
C GLU A 117 -19.23 -3.15 1.24
N MET A 118 -19.66 -3.18 -0.01
CA MET A 118 -20.99 -2.72 -0.38
C MET A 118 -22.13 -3.56 0.19
N ARG A 119 -21.98 -4.88 0.17
CA ARG A 119 -23.10 -5.81 0.42
C ARG A 119 -23.13 -6.36 1.84
N ASN A 120 -21.98 -6.54 2.44
CA ASN A 120 -21.82 -7.20 3.74
C ASN A 120 -21.35 -6.23 4.82
N LEU A 121 -20.23 -5.52 4.60
CA LEU A 121 -19.58 -4.75 5.64
C LEU A 121 -20.29 -3.40 5.92
N TYR A 122 -20.78 -2.72 4.88
CA TYR A 122 -21.54 -1.48 5.05
C TYR A 122 -22.80 -1.66 5.92
N PRO A 123 -23.68 -2.66 5.69
CA PRO A 123 -24.82 -2.90 6.58
C PRO A 123 -24.43 -3.22 8.02
N LEU A 124 -23.37 -4.00 8.24
CA LEU A 124 -22.85 -4.29 9.58
C LEU A 124 -22.36 -3.02 10.27
N LEU A 125 -21.56 -2.20 9.56
CA LEU A 125 -21.05 -0.93 10.09
C LEU A 125 -22.19 0.05 10.41
N LEU A 126 -23.23 0.12 9.58
CA LEU A 126 -24.40 0.95 9.80
C LEU A 126 -25.16 0.50 11.05
N ASN A 127 -25.41 -0.78 11.22
CA ASN A 127 -26.08 -1.32 12.40
C ASN A 127 -25.30 -1.02 13.68
N VAL A 128 -24.00 -1.28 13.69
CA VAL A 128 -23.12 -1.01 14.85
C VAL A 128 -23.12 0.48 15.19
N THR A 129 -22.95 1.35 14.19
CA THR A 129 -22.86 2.81 14.39
C THR A 129 -24.20 3.39 14.88
N GLN A 130 -25.30 3.01 14.28
CA GLN A 130 -26.65 3.48 14.67
C GLN A 130 -27.00 3.08 16.11
N TYR A 131 -26.70 1.82 16.48
CA TYR A 131 -26.94 1.35 17.82
C TYR A 131 -26.06 2.09 18.83
N ALA A 132 -24.75 2.17 18.58
CA ALA A 132 -23.80 2.81 19.46
C ALA A 132 -24.12 4.29 19.67
N PHE A 133 -24.49 5.01 18.62
CA PHE A 133 -25.00 6.38 18.71
C PHE A 133 -26.25 6.47 19.57
N SER A 134 -27.26 5.65 19.31
CA SER A 134 -28.53 5.69 20.03
C SER A 134 -28.36 5.37 21.53
N ALA A 135 -27.55 4.37 21.84
CA ALA A 135 -27.25 4.01 23.23
C ALA A 135 -26.48 5.12 23.95
N SER A 136 -25.44 5.67 23.34
CA SER A 136 -24.67 6.80 23.91
C SER A 136 -25.51 8.04 24.09
N LEU A 137 -26.42 8.36 23.17
CA LEU A 137 -27.35 9.49 23.26
C LEU A 137 -28.38 9.29 24.40
N ASN A 138 -28.85 8.07 24.60
CA ASN A 138 -29.76 7.75 25.74
C ASN A 138 -29.02 7.92 27.06
N ASP A 139 -27.76 7.47 27.15
CA ASP A 139 -26.93 7.67 28.35
C ASP A 139 -26.67 9.17 28.59
N TYR A 140 -26.38 9.94 27.53
CA TYR A 140 -26.18 11.40 27.60
C TYR A 140 -27.44 12.13 28.10
N ASN A 141 -28.62 11.77 27.60
CA ASN A 141 -29.89 12.37 28.03
C ASN A 141 -30.28 12.00 29.45
N SER A 142 -29.69 10.95 30.00
CA SER A 142 -30.03 10.41 31.34
C SER A 142 -29.03 10.83 32.42
N ILE A 143 -27.82 11.27 32.05
CA ILE A 143 -26.79 11.64 33.02
C ILE A 143 -26.94 13.10 33.48
N THR A 144 -26.53 13.35 34.75
CA THR A 144 -26.40 14.71 35.25
C THR A 144 -25.22 15.42 34.58
N HIS A 145 -25.46 16.63 34.05
CA HIS A 145 -24.43 17.47 33.42
C HIS A 145 -23.60 18.19 34.49
N ASP A 146 -22.77 17.45 35.21
CA ASP A 146 -22.03 17.89 36.42
C ASP A 146 -20.52 18.07 36.14
N ASN A 147 -20.10 18.02 34.87
CA ASN A 147 -18.70 18.05 34.46
C ASN A 147 -17.82 16.92 35.05
N SER A 148 -18.44 15.83 35.54
CA SER A 148 -17.70 14.66 36.00
C SER A 148 -17.00 13.91 34.89
N PRO A 149 -15.98 13.08 35.19
CA PRO A 149 -15.36 12.20 34.22
C PRO A 149 -16.38 11.31 33.48
N LYS A 150 -17.40 10.83 34.17
CA LYS A 150 -18.48 10.02 33.58
C LYS A 150 -19.31 10.82 32.55
N TYR A 151 -19.67 12.07 32.92
CA TYR A 151 -20.36 12.97 31.98
C TYR A 151 -19.58 13.18 30.70
N TRP A 152 -18.29 13.55 30.83
CA TRP A 152 -17.45 13.80 29.67
C TRP A 152 -17.23 12.55 28.81
N ALA A 153 -17.06 11.38 29.42
CA ALA A 153 -16.93 10.12 28.69
C ALA A 153 -18.16 9.84 27.82
N ILE A 154 -19.35 9.98 28.40
CA ILE A 154 -20.63 9.77 27.71
C ILE A 154 -20.85 10.83 26.61
N ARG A 155 -20.61 12.11 26.93
CA ARG A 155 -20.71 13.22 25.97
C ARG A 155 -19.82 12.98 24.75
N ASN A 156 -18.55 12.69 24.98
CA ASN A 156 -17.58 12.52 23.91
C ASN A 156 -17.85 11.28 23.04
N SER A 157 -18.27 10.16 23.65
CA SER A 157 -18.66 8.99 22.86
C SER A 157 -19.95 9.22 22.08
N THR A 158 -20.88 10.04 22.58
CA THR A 158 -22.07 10.45 21.81
C THR A 158 -21.66 11.25 20.56
N VAL A 159 -20.76 12.24 20.71
CA VAL A 159 -20.20 12.98 19.56
C VAL A 159 -19.47 12.06 18.61
N TYR A 160 -18.60 11.16 19.13
CA TYR A 160 -17.82 10.24 18.33
C TYR A 160 -18.66 9.36 17.40
N PHE A 161 -19.73 8.76 17.95
CA PHE A 161 -20.64 7.93 17.16
C PHE A 161 -21.59 8.77 16.30
N ALA A 162 -21.92 10.01 16.69
CA ALA A 162 -22.69 10.93 15.87
C ALA A 162 -21.92 11.34 14.61
N VAL A 163 -20.61 11.62 14.72
CA VAL A 163 -19.73 11.87 13.56
C VAL A 163 -19.69 10.64 12.66
N GLY A 164 -19.45 9.45 13.22
CA GLY A 164 -19.46 8.21 12.44
C GLY A 164 -20.77 7.98 11.69
N LEU A 165 -21.91 8.23 12.34
CA LEU A 165 -23.24 8.09 11.72
C LEU A 165 -23.47 9.16 10.64
N ALA A 166 -23.06 10.39 10.88
CA ALA A 166 -23.19 11.47 9.91
C ALA A 166 -22.37 11.19 8.63
N LEU A 167 -21.14 10.71 8.77
CA LEU A 167 -20.29 10.31 7.65
C LEU A 167 -20.90 9.14 6.86
N LEU A 168 -21.49 8.15 7.58
CA LEU A 168 -22.04 6.94 6.98
C LEU A 168 -23.38 7.18 6.26
N THR A 169 -24.17 8.15 6.73
CA THR A 169 -25.48 8.48 6.16
C THR A 169 -25.48 9.76 5.33
N ASN A 170 -24.36 10.47 5.27
CA ASN A 170 -24.21 11.79 4.66
C ASN A 170 -25.24 12.80 5.20
N SER A 171 -25.56 12.71 6.48
CA SER A 171 -26.56 13.54 7.16
C SER A 171 -26.31 13.61 8.66
N THR A 172 -26.24 14.81 9.23
CA THR A 172 -26.10 15.01 10.68
C THR A 172 -27.32 14.43 11.41
N PRO A 173 -27.15 13.52 12.39
CA PRO A 173 -28.27 12.97 13.15
C PRO A 173 -28.89 14.04 14.08
N THR A 174 -30.12 13.79 14.56
CA THR A 174 -30.75 14.67 15.54
C THR A 174 -30.03 14.59 16.88
N LEU A 175 -29.53 15.74 17.36
CA LEU A 175 -28.68 15.92 18.53
C LEU A 175 -29.15 17.09 19.39
N PRO A 176 -28.84 17.10 20.72
CA PRO A 176 -28.82 18.31 21.53
C PRO A 176 -27.95 19.40 20.92
N VAL A 177 -28.40 20.66 20.98
CA VAL A 177 -27.75 21.81 20.31
C VAL A 177 -26.29 21.97 20.74
N GLU A 178 -25.98 21.69 22.01
CA GLU A 178 -24.63 21.79 22.58
C GLU A 178 -23.63 20.74 22.05
N LEU A 179 -24.08 19.76 21.28
CA LEU A 179 -23.22 18.76 20.63
C LEU A 179 -23.02 19.02 19.12
N LEU A 180 -23.88 19.86 18.51
CA LEU A 180 -23.88 20.07 17.07
C LEU A 180 -22.57 20.66 16.57
N ASP A 181 -22.02 21.67 17.24
CA ASP A 181 -20.80 22.34 16.80
C ASP A 181 -19.60 21.38 16.71
N ASP A 182 -19.54 20.37 17.60
CA ASP A 182 -18.48 19.36 17.56
C ASP A 182 -18.63 18.42 16.37
N VAL A 183 -19.86 17.95 16.13
CA VAL A 183 -20.15 17.06 15.01
C VAL A 183 -19.92 17.77 13.68
N ASP A 184 -20.39 19.00 13.54
CA ASP A 184 -20.23 19.80 12.33
C ASP A 184 -18.77 20.13 12.04
N PHE A 185 -17.95 20.35 13.08
CA PHE A 185 -16.52 20.57 12.93
C PHE A 185 -15.84 19.37 12.25
N PHE A 186 -16.03 18.16 12.77
CA PHE A 186 -15.38 16.97 12.21
C PHE A 186 -15.93 16.59 10.84
N THR A 187 -17.24 16.61 10.68
CA THR A 187 -17.88 16.21 9.43
C THR A 187 -17.60 17.19 8.29
N SER A 188 -17.62 18.50 8.55
CA SER A 188 -17.31 19.51 7.53
C SER A 188 -15.88 19.43 7.00
N ASN A 189 -14.91 19.03 7.84
CA ASN A 189 -13.55 18.81 7.41
C ASN A 189 -13.39 17.48 6.64
N ALA A 190 -14.05 16.41 7.07
CA ALA A 190 -14.02 15.11 6.42
C ALA A 190 -14.77 15.06 5.07
N TRP A 191 -15.73 15.95 4.86
CA TRP A 191 -16.51 16.04 3.60
C TRP A 191 -15.86 16.94 2.54
N LYS A 192 -14.78 17.65 2.85
CA LYS A 192 -14.07 18.45 1.83
C LYS A 192 -13.61 17.55 0.69
N GLU A 193 -13.67 18.07 -0.52
CA GLU A 193 -13.13 17.39 -1.71
C GLU A 193 -11.60 17.29 -1.63
N GLU A 194 -10.94 18.37 -1.21
CA GLU A 194 -9.52 18.42 -0.90
C GLU A 194 -9.33 18.82 0.58
N PRO A 195 -9.30 17.83 1.49
CA PRO A 195 -9.07 18.09 2.91
C PRO A 195 -7.62 18.48 3.18
N ASP A 196 -7.38 19.21 4.27
CA ASP A 196 -6.07 19.71 4.68
C ASP A 196 -5.60 19.10 6.00
N PHE A 197 -4.29 19.25 6.30
CA PHE A 197 -3.81 19.13 7.66
C PHE A 197 -4.37 20.29 8.49
N LEU A 198 -4.92 19.99 9.67
CA LEU A 198 -5.23 21.03 10.63
C LEU A 198 -4.00 21.28 11.50
N PRO A 199 -3.46 22.53 11.51
CA PRO A 199 -2.27 22.84 12.28
C PRO A 199 -2.51 22.69 13.79
N ALA A 200 -1.48 22.28 14.53
CA ALA A 200 -1.52 22.20 15.98
C ALA A 200 -1.80 23.61 16.55
N GLY A 201 -2.84 23.76 17.34
CA GLY A 201 -3.19 25.02 18.01
C GLY A 201 -4.41 25.77 17.47
N ASP A 202 -4.88 25.51 16.26
CA ASP A 202 -6.14 26.09 15.74
C ASP A 202 -7.41 25.44 16.34
N TRP A 203 -7.22 24.43 17.16
CA TRP A 203 -8.27 23.66 17.85
C TRP A 203 -8.65 24.27 19.20
N THR A 204 -8.46 25.55 19.40
CA THR A 204 -8.93 26.23 20.62
C THR A 204 -10.44 26.28 20.64
N PHE A 205 -11.04 25.15 20.99
CA PHE A 205 -12.33 25.19 21.66
C PHE A 205 -12.08 25.70 23.08
N PRO A 206 -12.36 26.97 23.41
CA PRO A 206 -11.91 27.59 24.66
C PRO A 206 -12.45 26.92 25.93
N GLU A 207 -13.42 26.06 25.81
CA GLU A 207 -14.09 25.35 26.91
C GLU A 207 -13.99 23.83 26.86
N ARG A 208 -13.16 23.25 25.92
CA ARG A 208 -13.12 21.79 25.64
C ARG A 208 -11.71 21.24 25.85
N PRO A 209 -11.40 20.70 27.02
CA PRO A 209 -10.03 20.27 27.37
C PRO A 209 -9.53 19.03 26.65
N TYR A 210 -10.27 18.41 25.71
CA TYR A 210 -10.02 17.03 25.25
C TYR A 210 -9.43 16.89 23.86
N TRP A 211 -9.51 17.92 23.03
CA TRP A 211 -9.09 17.88 21.63
C TRP A 211 -7.87 18.77 21.38
N VAL A 212 -7.23 19.25 22.44
CA VAL A 212 -6.17 20.24 22.39
C VAL A 212 -4.83 19.64 21.99
N SER A 213 -4.20 20.22 20.99
CA SER A 213 -2.79 20.06 20.62
C SER A 213 -2.43 18.88 19.71
N ILE A 214 -3.37 18.25 19.00
CA ILE A 214 -3.05 17.22 18.01
C ILE A 214 -3.19 17.81 16.61
N GLN A 215 -2.15 17.73 15.80
CA GLN A 215 -2.26 17.95 14.38
C GLN A 215 -3.00 16.73 13.80
N TYR A 216 -4.18 16.93 13.20
CA TYR A 216 -4.96 15.87 12.62
C TYR A 216 -4.92 15.93 11.09
N ASP A 217 -4.59 14.81 10.45
CA ASP A 217 -4.47 14.71 8.99
C ASP A 217 -5.82 14.36 8.34
N PHE A 218 -6.63 15.39 8.04
CA PHE A 218 -7.85 15.20 7.28
C PHE A 218 -7.59 14.84 5.81
N THR A 219 -6.38 15.00 5.27
CA THR A 219 -6.07 14.58 3.89
C THR A 219 -6.35 13.11 3.64
N GLN A 220 -6.34 12.29 4.68
CA GLN A 220 -6.69 10.87 4.62
C GLN A 220 -8.16 10.62 4.27
N PHE A 221 -9.06 11.58 4.51
CA PHE A 221 -10.49 11.47 4.19
C PHE A 221 -10.80 11.75 2.72
N LYS A 222 -9.81 12.18 1.92
CA LYS A 222 -9.96 12.26 0.46
C LYS A 222 -10.29 10.87 -0.08
N VAL A 223 -11.50 10.74 -0.63
CA VAL A 223 -11.95 9.48 -1.22
C VAL A 223 -11.13 9.19 -2.47
N ARG A 224 -10.65 7.98 -2.58
CA ARG A 224 -9.81 7.52 -3.65
C ARG A 224 -9.99 6.01 -3.75
N GLY A 225 -9.47 5.38 -4.81
CA GLY A 225 -9.64 3.98 -4.96
C GLY A 225 -10.98 3.52 -5.47
N HIS A 226 -11.24 2.26 -5.32
CA HIS A 226 -12.54 1.67 -5.67
C HIS A 226 -13.71 2.30 -4.89
N TYR A 227 -13.41 3.17 -3.91
CA TYR A 227 -14.41 3.93 -3.15
C TYR A 227 -14.95 5.12 -3.93
N LEU A 228 -14.22 5.63 -4.93
CA LEU A 228 -14.60 6.84 -5.67
C LEU A 228 -15.78 6.59 -6.62
N GLY A 229 -16.78 7.49 -6.58
CA GLY A 229 -17.91 7.50 -7.51
C GLY A 229 -19.08 6.59 -7.13
N GLU A 230 -19.01 5.86 -6.01
CA GLU A 230 -20.12 5.07 -5.47
C GLU A 230 -20.47 5.56 -4.05
N ALA A 231 -21.61 6.22 -3.90
CA ALA A 231 -21.96 6.95 -2.68
C ALA A 231 -21.86 6.11 -1.39
N ARG A 232 -22.23 4.83 -1.42
CA ARG A 232 -22.13 3.95 -0.24
C ARG A 232 -20.67 3.63 0.11
N LEU A 233 -19.82 3.44 -0.89
CA LEU A 233 -18.41 3.19 -0.66
C LEU A 233 -17.70 4.44 -0.14
N GLU A 234 -18.03 5.63 -0.66
CA GLU A 234 -17.51 6.89 -0.13
C GLU A 234 -17.88 7.13 1.33
N GLN A 235 -19.13 6.81 1.70
CA GLN A 235 -19.63 6.87 3.07
C GLN A 235 -18.92 5.86 3.97
N TYR A 236 -18.79 4.61 3.51
CA TYR A 236 -18.06 3.55 4.20
C TYR A 236 -16.60 3.95 4.43
N PHE A 237 -15.92 4.43 3.39
CA PHE A 237 -14.54 4.91 3.42
C PHE A 237 -14.33 5.97 4.52
N ARG A 238 -15.11 7.07 4.48
CA ARG A 238 -14.95 8.16 5.46
C ARG A 238 -15.26 7.71 6.89
N THR A 239 -16.25 6.86 7.05
CA THR A 239 -16.62 6.34 8.38
C THR A 239 -15.57 5.38 8.93
N PHE A 240 -15.08 4.48 8.08
CA PHE A 240 -14.04 3.54 8.50
C PHE A 240 -12.72 4.27 8.77
N MET A 241 -12.40 5.32 7.98
CA MET A 241 -11.28 6.22 8.22
C MET A 241 -11.42 6.95 9.56
N TRP A 242 -12.63 7.41 9.90
CA TRP A 242 -12.92 8.00 11.22
C TRP A 242 -12.64 7.03 12.37
N TYR A 243 -13.17 5.83 12.30
CA TYR A 243 -12.98 4.83 13.34
C TYR A 243 -11.57 4.22 13.40
N GLY A 244 -10.87 4.23 12.27
CA GLY A 244 -9.53 3.66 12.12
C GLY A 244 -8.39 4.62 12.41
N GLN A 245 -8.60 5.93 12.27
CA GLN A 245 -7.54 6.92 12.43
C GLN A 245 -7.73 7.88 13.60
N PHE A 246 -8.96 8.08 14.10
CA PHE A 246 -9.19 8.98 15.20
C PHE A 246 -8.54 8.45 16.49
N PRO A 247 -7.46 9.08 16.99
CA PRO A 247 -6.69 8.54 18.09
C PRO A 247 -7.27 8.99 19.43
N VAL A 248 -7.54 8.05 20.30
CA VAL A 248 -7.85 8.33 21.71
C VAL A 248 -6.63 7.99 22.55
N PHE A 249 -5.91 9.01 23.00
CA PHE A 249 -4.69 8.82 23.79
C PHE A 249 -5.03 8.43 25.22
N ILE A 250 -4.41 7.34 25.69
CA ILE A 250 -4.46 6.93 27.09
C ILE A 250 -3.11 7.30 27.74
N PRO A 251 -3.09 8.14 28.78
CA PRO A 251 -1.86 8.54 29.45
C PRO A 251 -1.22 7.36 30.18
N ARG A 252 0.13 7.39 30.30
CA ARG A 252 0.87 6.47 31.15
C ARG A 252 1.00 7.02 32.56
N ASN A 253 1.31 6.19 33.55
CA ASN A 253 1.49 6.61 34.95
C ASN A 253 2.85 7.27 35.26
N ASP A 254 3.76 7.40 34.30
CA ASP A 254 5.08 8.00 34.53
C ASP A 254 5.01 9.54 34.57
N GLU A 255 5.62 10.13 35.62
CA GLU A 255 5.59 11.55 35.92
C GLU A 255 6.26 12.45 34.87
N ASN A 256 6.93 11.89 33.87
CA ASN A 256 7.68 12.61 32.84
C ASN A 256 6.82 12.93 31.59
N TYR A 257 5.54 12.65 31.59
CA TYR A 257 4.65 13.01 30.49
C TYR A 257 4.29 14.48 30.57
N ALA A 258 5.03 15.33 29.80
CA ALA A 258 4.78 16.77 29.67
C ALA A 258 3.46 17.12 28.95
N TRP A 259 2.71 16.15 28.54
CA TRP A 259 1.42 16.30 27.87
C TRP A 259 0.32 16.18 28.90
N SER A 260 -0.33 17.30 29.20
CA SER A 260 -1.57 17.32 29.98
C SER A 260 -2.71 16.68 29.16
N VAL A 261 -2.62 15.37 28.91
CA VAL A 261 -3.76 14.61 28.40
C VAL A 261 -4.80 14.61 29.51
N PRO A 262 -6.02 15.11 29.27
CA PRO A 262 -7.06 15.11 30.29
C PRO A 262 -7.33 13.68 30.82
N HIS A 263 -7.56 13.57 32.11
CA HIS A 263 -7.74 12.31 32.86
C HIS A 263 -9.00 11.48 32.48
N PHE A 264 -9.58 11.70 31.28
CA PHE A 264 -10.93 11.16 30.96
C PHE A 264 -10.97 10.33 29.68
N ASN A 265 -9.83 10.18 28.98
CA ASN A 265 -9.81 9.39 27.74
C ASN A 265 -10.04 7.91 28.02
N GLU A 266 -9.56 7.38 29.16
CA GLU A 266 -9.82 6.02 29.59
C GLU A 266 -11.31 5.76 29.82
N THR A 267 -11.97 6.71 30.49
CA THR A 267 -13.42 6.60 30.73
C THR A 267 -14.22 6.65 29.43
N PHE A 268 -13.77 7.43 28.46
CA PHE A 268 -14.32 7.42 27.10
C PHE A 268 -14.19 6.03 26.48
N THR A 269 -12.99 5.42 26.47
CA THR A 269 -12.78 4.10 25.86
C THR A 269 -13.62 3.01 26.56
N VAL A 270 -13.72 3.09 27.88
CA VAL A 270 -14.56 2.18 28.66
C VAL A 270 -16.04 2.34 28.32
N HIS A 271 -16.53 3.58 28.15
CA HIS A 271 -17.92 3.80 27.75
C HIS A 271 -18.19 3.28 26.33
N VAL A 272 -17.28 3.49 25.38
CA VAL A 272 -17.38 2.91 24.03
C VAL A 272 -17.50 1.39 24.07
N ARG A 273 -16.67 0.71 24.88
CA ARG A 273 -16.73 -0.73 25.10
C ARG A 273 -18.05 -1.15 25.77
N ASP A 274 -18.47 -0.45 26.81
CA ASP A 274 -19.69 -0.77 27.54
C ASP A 274 -20.95 -0.63 26.67
N VAL A 275 -20.99 0.40 25.82
CA VAL A 275 -22.03 0.59 24.79
C VAL A 275 -22.03 -0.56 23.79
N LEU A 276 -20.86 -0.95 23.25
CA LEU A 276 -20.76 -2.04 22.29
C LEU A 276 -21.22 -3.38 22.88
N ARG A 277 -20.86 -3.65 24.13
CA ARG A 277 -21.23 -4.89 24.86
C ARG A 277 -22.68 -4.92 25.37
N SER A 278 -23.36 -3.77 25.36
CA SER A 278 -24.75 -3.69 25.84
C SER A 278 -25.76 -4.43 24.93
N SER A 279 -25.35 -4.77 23.68
CA SER A 279 -26.11 -5.62 22.77
C SER A 279 -25.24 -6.76 22.23
N PRO A 280 -25.56 -8.03 22.56
CA PRO A 280 -24.83 -9.18 22.02
C PRO A 280 -24.83 -9.24 20.47
N GLU A 281 -25.93 -8.87 19.82
CA GLU A 281 -26.06 -8.85 18.36
C GLU A 281 -25.11 -7.81 17.75
N VAL A 282 -25.12 -6.60 18.27
CA VAL A 282 -24.27 -5.50 17.76
C VAL A 282 -22.79 -5.82 17.99
N TYR A 283 -22.45 -6.43 19.11
CA TYR A 283 -21.09 -6.90 19.37
C TYR A 283 -20.66 -7.97 18.35
N GLN A 284 -21.54 -8.92 18.02
CA GLN A 284 -21.24 -9.93 16.98
C GLN A 284 -21.05 -9.27 15.60
N ASN A 285 -21.86 -8.28 15.23
CA ASN A 285 -21.71 -7.55 13.99
C ASN A 285 -20.37 -6.79 13.93
N TRP A 286 -19.94 -6.19 15.04
CA TRP A 286 -18.63 -5.56 15.16
C TRP A 286 -17.51 -6.59 15.03
N MET A 287 -17.64 -7.76 15.67
CA MET A 287 -16.68 -8.87 15.58
C MET A 287 -16.53 -9.39 14.14
N GLN A 288 -17.63 -9.50 13.39
CA GLN A 288 -17.56 -9.90 11.98
C GLN A 288 -16.79 -8.89 11.14
N LEU A 289 -17.06 -7.58 11.31
CA LEU A 289 -16.29 -6.51 10.66
C LEU A 289 -14.79 -6.63 10.99
N TYR A 290 -14.47 -6.79 12.26
CA TYR A 290 -13.10 -6.87 12.75
C TYR A 290 -12.35 -8.10 12.19
N ASN A 291 -12.97 -9.28 12.27
CA ASN A 291 -12.36 -10.55 11.87
C ASN A 291 -12.12 -10.61 10.36
N VAL A 292 -13.08 -10.18 9.54
CA VAL A 292 -12.91 -10.19 8.07
C VAL A 292 -11.79 -9.26 7.65
N THR A 293 -11.79 -8.02 8.14
CA THR A 293 -10.74 -7.06 7.82
C THR A 293 -9.39 -7.45 8.41
N GLY A 294 -9.37 -8.13 9.56
CA GLY A 294 -8.17 -8.73 10.15
C GLY A 294 -7.59 -9.86 9.32
N GLY A 295 -8.42 -10.79 8.85
CA GLY A 295 -7.99 -11.90 8.00
C GLY A 295 -7.50 -11.45 6.61
N LEU A 296 -8.04 -10.34 6.09
CA LEU A 296 -7.60 -9.79 4.80
C LEU A 296 -6.30 -8.96 4.92
N VAL A 297 -6.17 -8.15 5.97
CA VAL A 297 -5.05 -7.18 6.05
C VAL A 297 -4.14 -7.41 7.26
N GLY A 298 -4.68 -7.84 8.40
CA GLY A 298 -3.94 -8.08 9.63
C GLY A 298 -4.64 -7.54 10.87
N GLU A 299 -4.03 -7.73 12.03
CA GLU A 299 -4.53 -7.28 13.31
C GLU A 299 -4.38 -5.76 13.50
N SER A 300 -5.23 -5.17 14.34
CA SER A 300 -5.12 -3.76 14.70
C SER A 300 -3.82 -3.47 15.43
N ASP A 301 -3.11 -2.44 15.00
CA ASP A 301 -1.88 -1.96 15.64
C ASP A 301 -2.14 -1.09 16.88
N SER A 302 -3.39 -0.73 17.13
CA SER A 302 -3.82 0.06 18.29
C SER A 302 -4.71 -0.75 19.19
N ILE A 303 -4.81 -0.34 20.48
CA ILE A 303 -5.80 -0.92 21.39
C ILE A 303 -7.20 -0.72 20.79
N ASN A 304 -7.95 -1.80 20.75
CA ASN A 304 -9.33 -1.85 20.28
C ASN A 304 -10.25 -2.36 21.40
N PRO A 305 -11.57 -2.45 21.21
CA PRO A 305 -12.49 -2.97 22.22
C PRO A 305 -12.15 -4.35 22.77
N LEU A 306 -11.50 -5.24 21.98
CA LEU A 306 -11.08 -6.58 22.46
C LEU A 306 -9.90 -6.51 23.42
N ASN A 307 -8.85 -5.78 23.06
CA ASN A 307 -7.68 -5.59 23.91
C ASN A 307 -8.09 -4.91 25.22
N LEU A 308 -8.95 -3.88 25.12
CA LEU A 308 -9.48 -3.18 26.29
C LEU A 308 -10.33 -4.10 27.18
N GLU A 309 -11.15 -4.97 26.60
CA GLU A 309 -11.92 -5.98 27.34
C GLU A 309 -11.00 -6.89 28.16
N ILE A 310 -9.93 -7.40 27.54
CA ILE A 310 -8.94 -8.27 28.21
C ILE A 310 -8.28 -7.51 29.38
N ALA A 311 -7.86 -6.26 29.16
CA ALA A 311 -7.25 -5.45 30.20
C ALA A 311 -8.21 -5.20 31.39
N LEU A 312 -9.46 -4.84 31.10
CA LEU A 312 -10.48 -4.61 32.09
C LEU A 312 -10.79 -5.88 32.91
N GLN A 313 -10.88 -7.04 32.26
CA GLN A 313 -11.09 -8.33 32.93
C GLN A 313 -9.91 -8.71 33.85
N ARG A 314 -8.69 -8.44 33.42
CA ARG A 314 -7.49 -8.71 34.25
C ARG A 314 -7.45 -7.85 35.50
N VAL A 315 -7.87 -6.60 35.42
CA VAL A 315 -7.85 -5.65 36.54
C VAL A 315 -9.04 -5.80 37.46
N PHE A 316 -10.25 -5.88 36.91
CA PHE A 316 -11.49 -5.78 37.65
C PHE A 316 -12.31 -7.08 37.72
N GLY A 317 -11.86 -8.17 37.06
CA GLY A 317 -12.65 -9.37 36.87
C GLY A 317 -13.75 -9.18 35.80
N ASN A 318 -14.62 -10.17 35.63
CA ASN A 318 -15.71 -10.12 34.66
C ASN A 318 -16.83 -9.19 35.09
N SER A 319 -17.23 -8.27 34.25
CA SER A 319 -18.36 -7.36 34.44
C SER A 319 -19.01 -6.99 33.10
N ASP A 320 -20.33 -6.79 33.13
CA ASP A 320 -21.04 -6.29 31.93
C ASP A 320 -20.75 -4.82 31.66
N LYS A 321 -20.51 -4.03 32.73
CA LYS A 321 -20.13 -2.61 32.66
C LYS A 321 -18.95 -2.31 33.57
N TYR A 322 -17.96 -1.60 33.05
CA TYR A 322 -16.74 -1.28 33.80
C TYR A 322 -16.64 0.18 34.24
N MET A 323 -17.49 1.09 33.74
CA MET A 323 -17.40 2.51 34.03
C MET A 323 -17.29 2.83 35.52
N ASP A 324 -18.16 2.22 36.36
CA ASP A 324 -18.15 2.48 37.80
C ASP A 324 -16.94 1.83 38.50
N HIS A 325 -16.42 0.70 38.00
CA HIS A 325 -15.17 0.09 38.51
C HIS A 325 -13.96 0.96 38.30
N VAL A 326 -13.83 1.54 37.09
CA VAL A 326 -12.72 2.40 36.72
C VAL A 326 -12.73 3.74 37.48
N LEU A 327 -13.90 4.25 37.86
CA LEU A 327 -14.06 5.51 38.57
C LEU A 327 -13.95 5.41 40.09
N ILE A 328 -13.91 4.22 40.67
CA ILE A 328 -13.81 4.01 42.11
C ILE A 328 -12.35 3.83 42.55
N GLY A 329 -11.92 4.61 43.55
CA GLY A 329 -10.58 4.51 44.13
C GLY A 329 -9.45 4.70 43.08
N ASP A 330 -8.53 3.73 43.02
CA ASP A 330 -7.37 3.75 42.10
C ASP A 330 -7.64 3.07 40.76
N GLY A 331 -8.91 2.84 40.38
CA GLY A 331 -9.27 2.07 39.20
C GLY A 331 -8.67 2.59 37.91
N LEU A 332 -8.63 3.91 37.69
CA LEU A 332 -7.95 4.51 36.52
C LEU A 332 -6.45 4.22 36.50
N ALA A 333 -5.77 4.32 37.66
CA ALA A 333 -4.35 4.05 37.74
C ALA A 333 -4.02 2.58 37.46
N GLN A 334 -4.84 1.66 37.96
CA GLN A 334 -4.70 0.21 37.72
C GLN A 334 -4.90 -0.13 36.23
N LEU A 335 -5.90 0.48 35.58
CA LEU A 335 -6.13 0.27 34.14
C LEU A 335 -4.96 0.81 33.30
N ARG A 336 -4.42 1.99 33.63
CA ARG A 336 -3.25 2.56 32.95
C ARG A 336 -2.01 1.68 33.10
N GLU A 337 -1.78 1.15 34.31
CA GLU A 337 -0.69 0.22 34.57
C GLU A 337 -0.79 -1.04 33.69
N GLU A 338 -1.99 -1.63 33.63
CA GLU A 338 -2.25 -2.79 32.76
C GLU A 338 -1.97 -2.45 31.29
N LEU A 339 -2.57 -1.37 30.77
CA LEU A 339 -2.44 -0.94 29.38
C LEU A 339 -1.03 -0.45 29.00
N SER A 340 -0.17 -0.18 30.00
CA SER A 340 1.23 0.20 29.76
C SER A 340 2.16 -0.99 29.47
N LYS A 341 1.66 -2.21 29.55
CA LYS A 341 2.45 -3.42 29.25
C LYS A 341 2.82 -3.49 27.76
N PRO A 342 3.99 -4.10 27.42
CA PRO A 342 4.47 -4.16 26.02
C PRO A 342 3.50 -4.80 25.05
N GLU A 343 2.65 -5.71 25.48
CA GLU A 343 1.67 -6.41 24.63
C GLU A 343 0.56 -5.49 24.07
N TYR A 344 0.38 -4.30 24.65
CA TYR A 344 -0.56 -3.27 24.17
C TYR A 344 0.14 -2.14 23.40
N ALA A 345 1.46 -2.23 23.23
CA ALA A 345 2.23 -1.17 22.59
C ALA A 345 2.01 -1.14 21.08
N GLN A 346 1.69 0.02 20.57
CA GLN A 346 1.60 0.28 19.14
C GLN A 346 2.98 0.11 18.49
N GLN A 347 3.06 -0.59 17.37
CA GLN A 347 4.31 -0.87 16.66
C GLN A 347 4.59 0.16 15.56
N ILE A 348 3.55 0.61 14.84
CA ILE A 348 3.64 1.62 13.80
C ILE A 348 3.13 2.94 14.33
N LEU A 349 3.93 4.01 14.15
CA LEU A 349 3.56 5.35 14.59
C LEU A 349 2.48 5.92 13.66
N SER A 350 1.30 6.17 14.20
CA SER A 350 0.23 6.89 13.51
C SER A 350 0.37 8.41 13.68
N GLN A 351 -0.45 9.19 12.97
CA GLN A 351 -0.51 10.66 12.92
C GLN A 351 -0.35 11.38 14.27
N ALA A 352 -0.74 10.75 15.33
CA ALA A 352 -0.81 11.31 16.66
C ALA A 352 0.53 11.68 17.32
N LEU A 353 1.64 11.25 16.75
CA LEU A 353 2.98 11.42 17.34
C LEU A 353 3.75 12.61 16.76
N LEU A 354 3.12 13.41 15.92
CA LEU A 354 3.73 14.54 15.24
C LEU A 354 3.92 15.79 16.11
N ALA A 355 3.46 15.78 17.35
CA ALA A 355 3.46 16.93 18.24
C ALA A 355 4.73 17.10 19.11
N GLY A 356 5.76 16.24 18.97
CA GLY A 356 7.04 16.36 19.68
C GLY A 356 7.99 17.38 19.04
N THR A 357 8.79 18.08 19.84
CA THR A 357 9.87 18.93 19.31
C THR A 357 10.99 18.04 18.72
N PRO A 358 11.74 18.54 17.71
CA PRO A 358 12.78 17.74 17.04
C PRO A 358 13.92 17.25 17.93
N ASN A 359 14.02 17.74 19.14
CA ASN A 359 15.14 17.48 20.07
C ASN A 359 14.75 16.65 21.29
N ASP A 360 13.47 16.35 21.49
CA ASP A 360 13.09 15.47 22.59
C ASP A 360 13.37 14.02 22.22
N PRO A 361 14.04 13.23 23.10
CA PRO A 361 14.02 11.78 22.92
C PRO A 361 12.55 11.38 22.87
N LEU A 362 12.16 10.58 21.88
CA LEU A 362 10.78 10.10 21.77
C LEU A 362 10.43 9.43 23.10
N PRO A 363 9.49 10.04 23.87
CA PRO A 363 9.05 9.42 25.10
C PRO A 363 8.41 8.07 24.75
N ASN A 364 8.32 7.18 25.71
CA ASN A 364 7.52 5.98 25.60
C ASN A 364 6.22 6.30 24.87
N TYR A 365 5.97 5.67 23.70
CA TYR A 365 4.85 6.00 22.83
C TYR A 365 3.54 6.05 23.61
N PRO A 366 2.66 7.03 23.34
CA PRO A 366 1.35 7.04 23.96
C PRO A 366 0.59 5.76 23.60
N ILE A 367 -0.20 5.30 24.51
CA ILE A 367 -1.14 4.21 24.28
C ILE A 367 -2.28 4.81 23.48
N VAL A 368 -2.63 4.22 22.35
CA VAL A 368 -3.71 4.71 21.48
C VAL A 368 -4.82 3.69 21.39
N PHE A 369 -6.05 4.12 21.68
CA PHE A 369 -7.26 3.35 21.41
C PHE A 369 -7.92 3.84 20.13
N GLN A 370 -8.38 2.90 19.31
CA GLN A 370 -9.16 3.15 18.09
C GLN A 370 -10.26 2.09 17.97
N PHE A 371 -11.48 2.51 17.60
CA PHE A 371 -12.64 1.62 17.55
C PHE A 371 -12.52 0.52 16.50
N MET A 372 -11.98 0.87 15.33
CA MET A 372 -11.63 -0.03 14.23
C MET A 372 -10.21 0.31 13.73
N GLY A 373 -9.22 0.13 14.62
CA GLY A 373 -7.84 0.56 14.40
C GLY A 373 -7.25 0.09 13.08
N GLN A 374 -6.41 0.95 12.47
CA GLN A 374 -5.66 0.60 11.27
C GLN A 374 -4.77 -0.61 11.54
N ARG A 375 -4.55 -1.39 10.49
CA ARG A 375 -3.92 -2.70 10.56
C ARG A 375 -2.40 -2.57 10.53
N TYR A 376 -1.74 -3.41 11.34
CA TYR A 376 -0.31 -3.62 11.20
C TYR A 376 0.00 -4.22 9.84
N VAL A 377 0.90 -3.58 9.09
CA VAL A 377 1.43 -4.10 7.82
C VAL A 377 2.96 -4.02 7.83
N PRO A 378 3.64 -5.10 7.40
CA PRO A 378 5.09 -5.25 7.56
C PRO A 378 5.90 -4.11 6.95
N ASP A 379 5.53 -3.67 5.77
CA ASP A 379 6.22 -2.61 5.03
C ASP A 379 6.11 -1.22 5.68
N SER A 380 4.98 -0.89 6.31
CA SER A 380 4.86 0.35 7.09
C SER A 380 5.76 0.32 8.34
N PHE A 381 5.92 -0.83 8.98
CA PHE A 381 6.88 -1.01 10.07
C PHE A 381 8.33 -0.89 9.58
N ILE A 382 8.67 -1.52 8.45
CA ILE A 382 9.98 -1.37 7.80
C ILE A 382 10.28 0.09 7.50
N PHE A 383 9.34 0.81 6.92
CA PHE A 383 9.48 2.23 6.58
C PHE A 383 9.77 3.10 7.80
N GLN A 384 9.03 2.89 8.88
CA GLN A 384 9.25 3.59 10.14
C GLN A 384 10.66 3.37 10.69
N MET A 385 11.13 2.10 10.70
CA MET A 385 12.42 1.72 11.27
C MET A 385 13.62 2.21 10.45
N LEU A 386 13.43 2.50 9.17
CA LEU A 386 14.48 2.96 8.24
C LEU A 386 14.45 4.46 7.92
N CYS A 387 13.67 5.25 8.67
CA CYS A 387 13.54 6.70 8.48
C CYS A 387 13.78 7.50 9.76
N TRP A 388 14.01 8.79 9.57
CA TRP A 388 14.01 9.87 10.56
C TRP A 388 14.93 9.62 11.77
N ASP A 389 14.37 9.61 12.98
CA ASP A 389 15.10 9.46 14.25
C ASP A 389 15.65 8.04 14.43
N LYS A 390 15.01 7.04 13.86
CA LYS A 390 15.43 5.64 13.95
C LYS A 390 16.79 5.42 13.31
N VAL A 391 17.07 6.09 12.19
CA VAL A 391 18.35 5.97 11.48
C VAL A 391 19.34 7.10 11.78
N GLY A 392 18.91 8.14 12.50
CA GLY A 392 19.77 9.26 12.88
C GLY A 392 20.06 10.22 11.71
N ARG A 393 21.27 10.84 11.73
CA ARG A 393 21.72 11.83 10.75
C ARG A 393 22.98 11.36 10.03
N ASP A 394 23.18 11.84 8.81
CA ASP A 394 24.44 11.68 8.09
C ASP A 394 25.51 12.70 8.57
N ALA A 395 26.70 12.64 7.96
CA ALA A 395 27.82 13.54 8.28
C ALA A 395 27.51 15.02 7.98
N ASN A 396 26.50 15.31 7.15
CA ASN A 396 26.06 16.66 6.82
C ASN A 396 24.85 17.11 7.67
N TYR A 397 24.53 16.37 8.73
CA TYR A 397 23.38 16.62 9.62
C TYR A 397 22.01 16.49 8.92
N THR A 398 21.95 15.87 7.73
CA THR A 398 20.67 15.59 7.05
C THR A 398 20.01 14.34 7.61
N ARG A 399 18.68 14.22 7.44
CA ARG A 399 17.89 13.06 7.86
C ARG A 399 17.29 12.37 6.65
N ARG A 400 17.08 11.07 6.75
CA ARG A 400 16.29 10.30 5.80
C ARG A 400 14.80 10.49 6.12
N ILE A 401 14.16 11.41 5.40
CA ILE A 401 12.79 11.87 5.72
C ILE A 401 11.68 10.96 5.17
N LEU A 402 11.95 10.27 4.07
CA LEU A 402 11.02 9.33 3.45
C LEU A 402 11.73 8.00 3.15
N PRO A 403 11.00 6.87 3.22
CA PRO A 403 11.48 5.57 2.78
C PRO A 403 11.50 5.46 1.25
N ARG A 404 11.95 4.29 0.76
CA ARG A 404 11.89 3.88 -0.65
C ARG A 404 11.26 2.49 -0.72
N GLY A 405 10.57 2.16 -1.81
CA GLY A 405 9.98 0.84 -2.00
C GLY A 405 11.02 -0.29 -1.87
N VAL A 406 12.25 -0.07 -2.34
CA VAL A 406 13.35 -1.04 -2.23
C VAL A 406 13.74 -1.38 -0.77
N ASP A 407 13.37 -0.57 0.23
CA ASP A 407 13.59 -0.90 1.65
C ASP A 407 12.87 -2.19 2.03
N VAL A 408 11.65 -2.36 1.55
CA VAL A 408 10.83 -3.56 1.81
C VAL A 408 11.54 -4.79 1.26
N PHE A 409 11.94 -4.77 0.00
CA PHE A 409 12.55 -5.92 -0.66
C PHE A 409 13.96 -6.22 -0.18
N ALA A 410 14.70 -5.22 0.33
CA ALA A 410 15.98 -5.45 1.00
C ALA A 410 15.80 -6.25 2.31
N VAL A 411 14.76 -5.95 3.09
CA VAL A 411 14.41 -6.71 4.30
C VAL A 411 13.93 -8.12 3.94
N LEU A 412 13.16 -8.27 2.85
CA LEU A 412 12.70 -9.58 2.35
C LEU A 412 13.80 -10.44 1.74
N GLY A 413 15.06 -9.99 1.71
CA GLY A 413 16.22 -10.80 1.32
C GLY A 413 16.75 -10.52 -0.08
N SER A 414 16.21 -9.56 -0.84
CA SER A 414 16.75 -9.18 -2.13
C SER A 414 18.13 -8.56 -2.00
N GLU A 415 19.15 -9.26 -2.49
CA GLU A 415 20.53 -8.74 -2.51
C GLU A 415 20.64 -7.54 -3.46
N ARG A 416 19.86 -7.53 -4.54
CA ARG A 416 19.82 -6.40 -5.46
C ARG A 416 19.25 -5.14 -4.81
N ALA A 417 18.17 -5.25 -4.06
CA ALA A 417 17.61 -4.14 -3.29
C ALA A 417 18.63 -3.61 -2.26
N ASN A 418 19.40 -4.49 -1.60
CA ASN A 418 20.50 -4.09 -0.73
C ASN A 418 21.55 -3.22 -1.41
N GLN A 419 21.99 -3.61 -2.61
CA GLN A 419 22.96 -2.84 -3.38
C GLN A 419 22.44 -1.45 -3.72
N LEU A 420 21.13 -1.33 -3.99
CA LEU A 420 20.46 -0.05 -4.29
C LEU A 420 20.34 0.86 -3.05
N LEU A 421 20.49 0.32 -1.83
CA LEU A 421 20.46 1.07 -0.57
C LEU A 421 21.84 1.51 -0.08
N ILE A 422 22.95 1.15 -0.76
CA ILE A 422 24.30 1.56 -0.37
C ILE A 422 24.42 3.09 -0.14
N PRO A 423 23.82 3.97 -0.94
CA PRO A 423 23.85 5.41 -0.67
C PRO A 423 23.21 5.82 0.65
N ASP A 424 22.27 5.03 1.19
CA ASP A 424 21.56 5.29 2.44
C ASP A 424 22.33 4.81 3.68
N PHE A 425 23.39 3.99 3.52
CA PHE A 425 24.27 3.55 4.62
C PHE A 425 25.05 4.70 5.28
N ARG A 426 25.00 5.89 4.72
CA ARG A 426 25.54 7.11 5.32
C ARG A 426 24.80 7.57 6.59
N PHE A 427 23.55 7.14 6.81
CA PHE A 427 22.77 7.48 8.00
C PHE A 427 23.20 6.58 9.18
N GLY A 428 23.39 7.18 10.37
CA GLY A 428 24.13 6.58 11.49
C GLY A 428 23.71 5.16 11.88
N ASN A 429 22.41 4.88 12.05
CA ASN A 429 21.90 3.58 12.49
C ASN A 429 21.22 2.79 11.37
N PHE A 430 21.28 3.24 10.11
CA PHE A 430 20.55 2.64 9.01
C PHE A 430 20.94 1.15 8.80
N THR A 431 22.23 0.87 8.76
CA THR A 431 22.74 -0.49 8.53
C THR A 431 22.38 -1.44 9.68
N ASP A 432 22.43 -0.95 10.92
CA ASP A 432 22.10 -1.75 12.10
C ASP A 432 20.60 -2.08 12.13
N ASN A 433 19.75 -1.09 11.86
CA ASN A 433 18.30 -1.28 11.78
C ASN A 433 17.89 -2.19 10.62
N LEU A 434 18.53 -2.05 9.46
CA LEU A 434 18.30 -2.94 8.32
C LEU A 434 18.69 -4.38 8.67
N GLY A 435 19.82 -4.58 9.37
CA GLY A 435 20.26 -5.89 9.85
C GLY A 435 19.28 -6.53 10.82
N LEU A 436 18.81 -5.76 11.81
CA LEU A 436 17.80 -6.20 12.77
C LEU A 436 16.47 -6.57 12.10
N LEU A 437 16.00 -5.77 11.15
CA LEU A 437 14.79 -6.07 10.41
C LEU A 437 14.92 -7.37 9.61
N LYS A 438 16.05 -7.58 8.91
CA LYS A 438 16.30 -8.83 8.19
C LYS A 438 16.27 -10.05 9.10
N GLU A 439 16.94 -9.98 10.26
CA GLU A 439 16.93 -11.07 11.24
C GLU A 439 15.49 -11.36 11.71
N ASN A 440 14.71 -10.33 12.04
CA ASN A 440 13.32 -10.49 12.46
C ASN A 440 12.46 -11.15 11.38
N PHE A 441 12.56 -10.70 10.14
CA PHE A 441 11.73 -11.22 9.03
C PHE A 441 12.17 -12.61 8.56
N GLN A 442 13.46 -12.96 8.67
CA GLN A 442 13.96 -14.31 8.39
C GLN A 442 13.51 -15.34 9.44
N ASN A 443 13.17 -14.90 10.64
CA ASN A 443 12.69 -15.78 11.72
C ASN A 443 11.17 -15.97 11.71
N LEU A 444 10.41 -15.31 10.81
CA LEU A 444 8.98 -15.52 10.67
C LEU A 444 8.68 -16.94 10.18
N THR A 445 7.69 -17.57 10.81
CA THR A 445 7.21 -18.90 10.45
C THR A 445 6.23 -18.85 9.28
N GLU A 446 5.92 -19.97 8.69
CA GLU A 446 4.86 -20.09 7.67
C GLU A 446 3.49 -19.61 8.20
N GLU A 447 3.19 -19.86 9.49
CA GLU A 447 1.97 -19.39 10.15
C GLU A 447 1.95 -17.86 10.26
N ASP A 448 3.09 -17.22 10.57
CA ASP A 448 3.20 -15.76 10.61
C ASP A 448 2.96 -15.15 9.22
N TRP A 449 3.52 -15.75 8.16
CA TRP A 449 3.34 -15.30 6.78
C TRP A 449 1.94 -15.51 6.24
N THR A 450 1.25 -16.57 6.67
CA THR A 450 -0.13 -16.87 6.23
C THR A 450 -1.20 -16.36 7.19
N HIS A 451 -0.83 -15.52 8.16
CA HIS A 451 -1.77 -14.96 9.13
C HIS A 451 -2.86 -14.10 8.47
N SER A 452 -2.53 -13.33 7.44
CA SER A 452 -3.49 -12.55 6.65
C SER A 452 -3.21 -12.68 5.15
N SER A 453 -4.18 -12.28 4.32
CA SER A 453 -3.95 -12.23 2.86
C SER A 453 -2.85 -11.23 2.51
N TYR A 454 -2.72 -10.12 3.24
CA TYR A 454 -1.66 -9.13 3.03
C TYR A 454 -0.26 -9.74 3.20
N THR A 455 -0.01 -10.40 4.33
CA THR A 455 1.29 -11.02 4.62
C THR A 455 1.61 -12.16 3.67
N ALA A 456 0.59 -12.98 3.29
CA ALA A 456 0.75 -14.05 2.31
C ALA A 456 1.11 -13.52 0.91
N TRP A 457 0.56 -12.36 0.51
CA TRP A 457 0.92 -11.71 -0.75
C TRP A 457 2.39 -11.23 -0.73
N VAL A 458 2.79 -10.53 0.34
CA VAL A 458 4.19 -10.09 0.52
C VAL A 458 5.15 -11.29 0.50
N HIS A 459 4.78 -12.41 1.11
CA HIS A 459 5.57 -13.64 1.11
C HIS A 459 5.69 -14.25 -0.30
N ALA A 460 4.61 -14.28 -1.08
CA ALA A 460 4.69 -14.74 -2.47
C ALA A 460 5.66 -13.89 -3.31
N LEU A 461 5.68 -12.56 -3.11
CA LEU A 461 6.62 -11.65 -3.80
C LEU A 461 8.08 -11.89 -3.41
N GLN A 462 8.35 -12.35 -2.19
CA GLN A 462 9.72 -12.64 -1.73
C GLN A 462 10.42 -13.64 -2.65
N SER A 463 9.73 -14.70 -3.09
CA SER A 463 10.29 -15.73 -3.97
C SER A 463 10.73 -15.23 -5.34
N LEU A 464 10.21 -14.09 -5.81
CA LEU A 464 10.57 -13.49 -7.10
C LEU A 464 11.92 -12.75 -7.04
N VAL A 465 12.27 -12.18 -5.90
CA VAL A 465 13.43 -11.30 -5.75
C VAL A 465 14.68 -12.01 -5.23
N GLU A 466 14.60 -13.32 -5.03
CA GLU A 466 15.74 -14.17 -4.72
C GLU A 466 16.64 -14.36 -5.96
N ALA A 467 17.96 -14.42 -5.74
CA ALA A 467 18.91 -14.68 -6.81
C ALA A 467 18.75 -16.09 -7.36
N GLN A 468 18.54 -16.21 -8.68
CA GLN A 468 18.34 -17.50 -9.32
C GLN A 468 19.65 -18.22 -9.62
N SER A 469 19.63 -19.56 -9.58
CA SER A 469 20.73 -20.47 -9.85
C SER A 469 20.31 -21.62 -10.76
N ASP A 470 21.22 -22.57 -11.06
CA ASP A 470 20.82 -23.77 -11.79
C ASP A 470 19.70 -24.55 -11.05
N PRO A 471 18.66 -25.03 -11.74
CA PRO A 471 18.57 -25.23 -13.21
C PRO A 471 17.92 -24.08 -14.00
N CYS A 472 17.74 -22.89 -13.44
CA CYS A 472 17.08 -21.79 -14.14
C CYS A 472 17.79 -21.40 -15.46
N PRO A 473 17.05 -20.91 -16.47
CA PRO A 473 17.62 -20.35 -17.69
C PRO A 473 18.68 -19.27 -17.42
N ASP A 474 19.67 -19.13 -18.31
CA ASP A 474 20.82 -18.27 -18.06
C ASP A 474 20.46 -16.78 -17.97
N PHE A 475 19.44 -16.32 -18.68
CA PHE A 475 18.98 -14.93 -18.57
C PHE A 475 18.46 -14.60 -17.14
N MET A 476 17.86 -15.56 -16.45
CA MET A 476 17.35 -15.40 -15.07
C MET A 476 18.47 -15.24 -14.03
N LYS A 477 19.70 -15.60 -14.36
CA LYS A 477 20.87 -15.51 -13.45
C LYS A 477 21.61 -14.17 -13.59
N THR A 478 21.16 -13.29 -14.47
CA THR A 478 21.79 -11.98 -14.71
C THR A 478 21.39 -10.95 -13.68
N PRO A 479 22.26 -9.96 -13.34
CA PRO A 479 21.85 -8.84 -12.47
C PRO A 479 20.68 -8.03 -13.05
N ALA A 480 20.59 -7.91 -14.37
CA ALA A 480 19.48 -7.21 -15.04
C ALA A 480 18.14 -7.93 -14.78
N TRP A 481 18.15 -9.28 -14.73
CA TRP A 481 16.93 -10.02 -14.37
C TRP A 481 16.50 -9.80 -12.92
N GLN A 482 17.45 -9.62 -12.00
CA GLN A 482 17.14 -9.26 -10.62
C GLN A 482 16.50 -7.86 -10.55
N ASP A 483 16.94 -6.91 -11.39
CA ASP A 483 16.29 -5.59 -11.51
C ASP A 483 14.87 -5.71 -12.07
N GLU A 484 14.66 -6.58 -13.06
CA GLU A 484 13.33 -6.81 -13.63
C GLU A 484 12.39 -7.44 -12.60
N LYS A 485 12.82 -8.46 -11.87
CA LYS A 485 11.98 -9.06 -10.81
C LYS A 485 11.78 -8.16 -9.60
N LEU A 486 12.71 -7.28 -9.30
CA LEU A 486 12.51 -6.23 -8.31
C LEU A 486 11.47 -5.20 -8.78
N ASN A 487 11.47 -4.83 -10.08
CA ASN A 487 10.41 -4.00 -10.68
C ASN A 487 9.04 -4.68 -10.59
N THR A 488 8.92 -5.97 -10.95
CA THR A 488 7.70 -6.77 -10.80
C THR A 488 7.20 -6.79 -9.34
N GLY A 489 8.09 -7.11 -8.41
CA GLY A 489 7.77 -7.18 -6.98
C GLY A 489 7.27 -5.85 -6.42
N LEU A 490 7.96 -4.75 -6.74
CA LEU A 490 7.59 -3.39 -6.33
C LEU A 490 6.26 -2.94 -6.93
N ALA A 491 6.02 -3.26 -8.20
CA ALA A 491 4.77 -2.91 -8.89
C ALA A 491 3.58 -3.67 -8.29
N SER A 492 3.71 -4.98 -8.05
CA SER A 492 2.67 -5.76 -7.38
C SER A 492 2.45 -5.35 -5.92
N TRP A 493 3.51 -4.99 -5.20
CA TRP A 493 3.38 -4.40 -3.87
C TRP A 493 2.64 -3.05 -3.91
N ALA A 494 2.87 -2.22 -4.94
CA ALA A 494 2.09 -0.99 -5.13
C ALA A 494 0.60 -1.29 -5.35
N GLN A 495 0.26 -2.35 -6.11
CA GLN A 495 -1.12 -2.83 -6.24
C GLN A 495 -1.69 -3.32 -4.91
N LEU A 496 -0.95 -4.11 -4.12
CA LEU A 496 -1.37 -4.55 -2.79
C LEU A 496 -1.66 -3.35 -1.87
N ARG A 497 -0.77 -2.34 -1.85
CA ARG A 497 -0.97 -1.10 -1.07
C ARG A 497 -2.19 -0.32 -1.54
N HIS A 498 -2.48 -0.40 -2.80
CA HIS A 498 -3.61 0.19 -3.45
C HIS A 498 -4.94 -0.52 -3.08
N ASP A 499 -5.05 -1.84 -3.19
CA ASP A 499 -6.27 -2.60 -2.91
C ASP A 499 -6.67 -2.52 -1.43
N THR A 500 -5.69 -2.42 -0.57
CA THR A 500 -5.87 -2.39 0.87
C THR A 500 -5.82 -0.98 1.47
N LEU A 501 -6.22 0.05 0.75
CA LEU A 501 -6.07 1.47 1.06
C LEU A 501 -6.88 1.99 2.26
N LEU A 502 -8.11 1.58 2.46
CA LEU A 502 -8.92 1.89 3.61
C LEU A 502 -8.29 1.20 4.77
N TYR A 503 -7.76 0.12 4.34
CA TYR A 503 -6.78 -0.69 4.95
C TYR A 503 -5.41 -0.37 4.36
N ALA A 504 -5.25 -0.12 2.96
CA ALA A 504 -4.06 0.34 2.17
C ALA A 504 -4.36 0.68 0.71
N LYS A 505 -4.55 0.80 -0.50
CA LYS A 505 -5.07 1.37 -1.80
C LYS A 505 -4.66 0.73 -3.17
N GLN A 506 -5.19 0.83 -4.42
CA GLN A 506 -6.22 1.01 -5.48
C GLN A 506 -5.77 0.71 -6.97
N THR A 507 -6.49 0.75 -8.16
CA THR A 507 -7.29 0.37 -9.37
C THR A 507 -6.68 0.62 -10.79
N TYR A 508 -7.18 0.20 -12.09
CA TYR A 508 -8.22 0.14 -13.13
C TYR A 508 -7.78 -0.12 -14.62
N ILE A 509 -8.42 -0.48 -15.79
CA ILE A 509 -9.49 -0.84 -16.81
C ILE A 509 -9.01 -1.46 -18.18
N PRO A 510 -9.88 -1.99 -19.23
CA PRO A 510 -9.85 -3.22 -20.01
C PRO A 510 -9.38 -3.28 -21.50
N GLY A 511 -9.32 -4.40 -22.17
CA GLY A 511 -9.87 -5.01 -23.32
C GLY A 511 -9.17 -5.57 -24.51
N TRP A 512 -9.22 -6.89 -24.89
CA TRP A 512 -9.32 -7.61 -26.19
C TRP A 512 -8.15 -8.52 -26.68
N SER A 513 -8.40 -9.64 -27.32
CA SER A 513 -7.76 -10.95 -27.42
C SER A 513 -7.07 -11.38 -28.72
N CYS A 514 -6.40 -12.54 -28.76
CA CYS A 514 -6.18 -13.55 -29.83
C CYS A 514 -5.01 -14.57 -29.60
N SER A 515 -4.69 -15.60 -30.49
CA SER A 515 -3.90 -16.82 -30.25
C SER A 515 -2.38 -16.76 -30.57
N TYR A 516 -1.58 -17.77 -30.14
CA TYR A 516 -0.11 -17.75 -30.08
C TYR A 516 0.55 -18.94 -30.82
N PRO A 517 1.74 -18.80 -31.50
CA PRO A 517 2.40 -19.89 -32.22
C PRO A 517 3.19 -20.85 -31.31
N GLU A 518 3.90 -20.33 -30.30
CA GLU A 518 4.64 -21.07 -29.27
C GLU A 518 4.24 -20.54 -27.89
N ALA A 519 4.51 -21.30 -26.81
CA ALA A 519 4.01 -20.95 -25.49
C ALA A 519 4.96 -21.42 -24.38
N PHE A 520 5.31 -20.52 -23.47
CA PHE A 520 6.16 -20.75 -22.31
C PHE A 520 5.62 -20.05 -21.09
N VAL A 521 6.05 -20.50 -19.89
CA VAL A 521 5.73 -19.92 -18.60
C VAL A 521 7.00 -19.39 -17.96
N GLU A 522 6.94 -18.29 -17.25
CA GLU A 522 8.06 -17.80 -16.44
C GLU A 522 8.31 -18.78 -15.28
N PRO A 523 9.48 -19.46 -15.21
CA PRO A 523 9.60 -20.67 -14.39
C PRO A 523 9.94 -20.36 -12.91
N TYR A 524 8.95 -19.90 -12.15
CA TYR A 524 9.02 -19.65 -10.69
C TYR A 524 8.05 -20.57 -9.91
N PRO A 525 8.32 -21.88 -9.75
CA PRO A 525 7.39 -22.80 -9.10
C PRO A 525 7.03 -22.41 -7.66
N THR A 526 7.99 -21.90 -6.87
CA THR A 526 7.75 -21.43 -5.49
C THR A 526 6.77 -20.26 -5.47
N PHE A 527 6.87 -19.33 -6.42
CA PHE A 527 5.91 -18.23 -6.55
C PHE A 527 4.50 -18.73 -6.82
N TYR A 528 4.32 -19.66 -7.76
CA TYR A 528 2.99 -20.22 -8.06
C TYR A 528 2.39 -20.96 -6.87
N SER A 529 3.20 -21.68 -6.09
CA SER A 529 2.79 -22.30 -4.83
C SER A 529 2.35 -21.25 -3.80
N GLY A 530 3.10 -20.15 -3.66
CA GLY A 530 2.73 -19.02 -2.79
C GLY A 530 1.40 -18.37 -3.19
N MET A 531 1.12 -18.24 -4.50
CA MET A 531 -0.16 -17.72 -5.00
C MET A 531 -1.35 -18.65 -4.71
N GLN A 532 -1.13 -19.98 -4.63
CA GLN A 532 -2.15 -20.94 -4.17
C GLN A 532 -2.49 -20.70 -2.69
N GLN A 533 -1.49 -20.56 -1.83
CA GLN A 533 -1.67 -20.29 -0.40
C GLN A 533 -2.38 -18.96 -0.17
N LEU A 534 -1.98 -17.92 -0.89
CA LEU A 534 -2.61 -16.60 -0.85
C LEU A 534 -4.10 -16.67 -1.22
N SER A 535 -4.44 -17.36 -2.30
CA SER A 535 -5.84 -17.53 -2.73
C SER A 535 -6.66 -18.30 -1.70
N GLN A 536 -6.11 -19.35 -1.12
CA GLN A 536 -6.75 -20.11 -0.06
C GLN A 536 -6.94 -19.27 1.21
N ARG A 537 -5.92 -18.55 1.65
CA ARG A 537 -5.99 -17.68 2.82
C ARG A 537 -7.04 -16.58 2.66
N THR A 538 -7.14 -15.99 1.47
CA THR A 538 -8.18 -15.00 1.16
C THR A 538 -9.58 -15.59 1.27
N LEU A 539 -9.79 -16.81 0.76
CA LEU A 539 -11.06 -17.51 0.89
C LEU A 539 -11.42 -17.81 2.35
N GLU A 540 -10.46 -18.22 3.16
CA GLU A 540 -10.65 -18.46 4.60
C GLU A 540 -11.04 -17.18 5.34
N ALA A 541 -10.36 -16.05 5.06
CA ALA A 541 -10.66 -14.76 5.67
C ALA A 541 -12.11 -14.31 5.36
N ILE A 542 -12.55 -14.46 4.14
CA ILE A 542 -13.91 -14.11 3.70
C ILE A 542 -14.95 -15.04 4.34
N SER A 543 -14.61 -16.31 4.56
CA SER A 543 -15.51 -17.31 5.16
C SER A 543 -15.88 -17.03 6.63
N ALA A 544 -15.25 -16.02 7.26
CA ALA A 544 -15.68 -15.50 8.57
C ALA A 544 -17.04 -14.76 8.51
N LEU A 545 -17.50 -14.36 7.31
CA LEU A 545 -18.87 -13.88 7.08
C LEU A 545 -19.86 -15.05 6.97
N ASP A 546 -21.15 -14.73 7.09
CA ASP A 546 -22.19 -15.70 6.71
C ASP A 546 -22.03 -16.10 5.23
N THR A 547 -21.61 -17.34 4.98
CA THR A 547 -21.31 -17.85 3.64
C THR A 547 -22.52 -17.83 2.71
N SER A 548 -23.76 -17.80 3.25
CA SER A 548 -24.98 -17.66 2.45
C SER A 548 -25.12 -16.27 1.82
N SER A 549 -24.44 -15.27 2.35
CA SER A 549 -24.49 -13.88 1.89
C SER A 549 -23.34 -13.50 0.93
N ILE A 550 -22.30 -14.33 0.84
CA ILE A 550 -21.14 -14.08 -0.02
C ILE A 550 -21.51 -14.43 -1.48
N GLU A 551 -21.11 -13.56 -2.41
CA GLU A 551 -21.30 -13.86 -3.83
C GLU A 551 -20.52 -15.10 -4.26
N PRO A 552 -21.17 -16.12 -4.83
CA PRO A 552 -20.50 -17.36 -5.21
C PRO A 552 -19.32 -17.20 -6.18
N ILE A 553 -19.33 -16.12 -6.96
CA ILE A 553 -18.27 -15.83 -7.94
C ILE A 553 -16.93 -15.55 -7.27
N ILE A 554 -16.91 -14.98 -6.05
CA ILE A 554 -15.68 -14.71 -5.30
C ILE A 554 -14.95 -16.02 -4.98
N ALA A 555 -15.66 -16.97 -4.35
CA ALA A 555 -15.09 -18.28 -4.06
C ALA A 555 -14.70 -19.06 -5.34
N GLN A 556 -15.50 -18.96 -6.40
CA GLN A 556 -15.19 -19.58 -7.68
C GLN A 556 -13.91 -19.00 -8.30
N SER A 557 -13.73 -17.69 -8.29
CA SER A 557 -12.54 -17.03 -8.86
C SER A 557 -11.28 -17.37 -8.09
N LEU A 558 -11.33 -17.40 -6.75
CA LEU A 558 -10.21 -17.82 -5.90
C LEU A 558 -9.81 -19.28 -6.17
N ASN A 559 -10.80 -20.18 -6.30
CA ASN A 559 -10.54 -21.59 -6.67
C ASN A 559 -9.98 -21.71 -8.10
N ASN A 560 -10.43 -20.88 -9.04
CA ASN A 560 -9.88 -20.83 -10.39
C ASN A 560 -8.41 -20.42 -10.37
N ILE A 561 -8.03 -19.37 -9.64
CA ILE A 561 -6.64 -18.93 -9.49
C ILE A 561 -5.79 -20.05 -8.87
N THR A 562 -6.28 -20.72 -7.84
CA THR A 562 -5.60 -21.88 -7.23
C THR A 562 -5.35 -22.99 -8.27
N SER A 563 -6.33 -23.28 -9.14
CA SER A 563 -6.18 -24.29 -10.20
C SER A 563 -5.21 -23.86 -11.30
N ILE A 564 -5.30 -22.59 -11.73
CA ILE A 564 -4.42 -21.99 -12.74
C ILE A 564 -2.96 -22.05 -12.26
N THR A 565 -2.70 -21.53 -11.06
CA THR A 565 -1.34 -21.44 -10.50
C THR A 565 -0.76 -22.84 -10.22
N LYS A 566 -1.57 -23.81 -9.86
CA LYS A 566 -1.12 -25.22 -9.74
C LYS A 566 -0.68 -25.81 -11.08
N THR A 567 -1.37 -25.49 -12.16
CA THR A 567 -0.97 -25.93 -13.51
C THR A 567 0.32 -25.22 -13.94
N LEU A 568 0.45 -23.92 -13.68
CA LEU A 568 1.65 -23.14 -13.99
C LEU A 568 2.86 -23.60 -13.16
N GLU A 569 2.68 -23.99 -11.90
CA GLU A 569 3.73 -24.61 -11.08
C GLU A 569 4.24 -25.91 -11.73
N THR A 570 3.32 -26.78 -12.17
CA THR A 570 3.67 -28.05 -12.83
C THR A 570 4.44 -27.81 -14.13
N ILE A 571 4.01 -26.86 -14.94
CA ILE A 571 4.68 -26.48 -16.20
C ILE A 571 6.08 -25.92 -15.90
N SER A 572 6.19 -25.00 -14.93
CA SER A 572 7.46 -24.40 -14.49
C SER A 572 8.49 -25.45 -14.07
N LEU A 573 8.07 -26.47 -13.31
CA LEU A 573 8.95 -27.55 -12.89
C LEU A 573 9.47 -28.34 -14.09
N LYS A 574 8.65 -28.61 -15.10
CA LYS A 574 9.07 -29.29 -16.33
C LYS A 574 10.02 -28.44 -17.17
N GLU A 575 9.75 -27.14 -17.30
CA GLU A 575 10.63 -26.21 -18.03
C GLU A 575 12.02 -26.13 -17.36
N LEU A 576 12.09 -26.05 -16.02
CA LEU A 576 13.35 -26.13 -15.28
C LEU A 576 14.06 -27.47 -15.44
N ALA A 577 13.33 -28.57 -15.50
CA ALA A 577 13.89 -29.90 -15.75
C ALA A 577 14.24 -30.15 -17.24
N ARG A 578 13.93 -29.19 -18.13
CA ARG A 578 14.03 -29.31 -19.59
C ARG A 578 13.23 -30.50 -20.14
N GLU A 579 12.11 -30.84 -19.52
CA GLU A 579 11.17 -31.82 -19.96
C GLU A 579 10.21 -31.23 -20.99
N PRO A 580 9.82 -32.01 -22.06
CA PRO A 580 8.83 -31.52 -23.02
C PRO A 580 7.46 -31.36 -22.34
N LEU A 581 6.77 -30.26 -22.63
CA LEU A 581 5.39 -30.07 -22.24
C LEU A 581 4.45 -30.99 -22.99
N THR A 582 3.36 -31.42 -22.37
CA THR A 582 2.30 -32.16 -23.06
C THR A 582 1.51 -31.21 -23.98
N PRO A 583 0.82 -31.73 -25.00
CA PRO A 583 -0.06 -30.91 -25.86
C PRO A 583 -1.09 -30.10 -25.04
N GLU A 584 -1.64 -30.72 -23.99
CA GLU A 584 -2.64 -30.08 -23.10
C GLU A 584 -2.03 -28.90 -22.29
N GLU A 585 -0.76 -29.06 -21.85
CA GLU A 585 -0.04 -27.98 -21.16
C GLU A 585 0.29 -26.82 -22.11
N VAL A 586 0.73 -27.10 -23.32
CA VAL A 586 0.96 -26.11 -24.37
C VAL A 586 -0.36 -25.40 -24.73
N ASP A 587 -1.45 -26.15 -24.88
CA ASP A 587 -2.77 -25.59 -25.16
C ASP A 587 -3.26 -24.71 -23.98
N PHE A 588 -3.03 -25.14 -22.74
CA PHE A 588 -3.34 -24.35 -21.56
C PHE A 588 -2.62 -22.99 -21.57
N ILE A 589 -1.31 -22.95 -21.84
CA ILE A 589 -0.57 -21.69 -21.93
C ILE A 589 -1.12 -20.82 -23.08
N LYS A 590 -1.39 -21.40 -24.25
CA LYS A 590 -1.97 -20.71 -25.42
C LYS A 590 -3.38 -20.19 -25.18
N GLN A 591 -4.08 -20.70 -24.18
CA GLN A 591 -5.41 -20.24 -23.76
C GLN A 591 -5.36 -19.16 -22.69
N VAL A 592 -4.21 -18.51 -22.44
CA VAL A 592 -4.12 -17.37 -21.51
C VAL A 592 -5.09 -16.25 -21.91
N ALA A 593 -5.09 -15.88 -23.19
CA ALA A 593 -6.03 -14.93 -23.79
C ALA A 593 -6.10 -15.16 -25.30
N TRP A 594 -7.27 -15.52 -25.86
CA TRP A 594 -7.44 -15.79 -27.31
C TRP A 594 -8.80 -15.34 -27.84
N GLY A 595 -8.91 -15.09 -29.15
CA GLY A 595 -10.13 -14.59 -29.80
C GLY A 595 -11.10 -15.67 -30.22
N CYS A 596 -12.39 -15.53 -29.95
CA CYS A 596 -13.41 -16.32 -30.60
C CYS A 596 -14.07 -15.52 -31.73
N GLY A 597 -14.46 -16.20 -32.83
CA GLY A 597 -14.92 -15.60 -34.09
C GLY A 597 -16.20 -14.76 -34.03
N SER A 598 -16.76 -14.50 -32.85
CA SER A 598 -17.95 -13.66 -32.63
C SER A 598 -17.63 -12.29 -31.97
N GLY A 599 -16.34 -11.92 -31.90
CA GLY A 599 -15.91 -10.61 -31.40
C GLY A 599 -15.79 -10.50 -29.88
N GLY A 600 -15.72 -11.64 -29.17
CA GLY A 600 -15.43 -11.72 -27.75
C GLY A 600 -14.05 -12.36 -27.48
N PHE A 601 -13.62 -12.28 -26.24
CA PHE A 601 -12.39 -12.87 -25.74
C PHE A 601 -12.73 -14.02 -24.83
N VAL A 602 -11.87 -15.01 -24.85
CA VAL A 602 -11.92 -16.20 -24.01
C VAL A 602 -10.49 -16.58 -23.62
N GLY A 603 -10.34 -17.27 -22.53
CA GLY A 603 -9.07 -17.71 -22.00
C GLY A 603 -9.08 -17.67 -20.48
N TRP A 604 -8.34 -18.57 -19.83
CA TRP A 604 -8.42 -18.69 -18.37
C TRP A 604 -8.07 -17.38 -17.65
N TYR A 605 -7.20 -16.55 -18.21
CA TYR A 605 -6.87 -15.24 -17.68
C TYR A 605 -8.05 -14.26 -17.85
N VAL A 606 -8.49 -14.09 -19.09
CA VAL A 606 -9.58 -13.15 -19.45
C VAL A 606 -10.90 -13.54 -18.78
N ASP A 607 -11.27 -14.82 -18.83
CA ASP A 607 -12.52 -15.30 -18.27
C ASP A 607 -12.60 -15.05 -16.76
N THR A 608 -11.48 -15.22 -16.03
CA THR A 608 -11.43 -15.01 -14.58
C THR A 608 -11.58 -13.52 -14.22
N ILE A 609 -10.80 -12.63 -14.85
CA ILE A 609 -10.85 -11.19 -14.52
C ILE A 609 -12.17 -10.56 -14.93
N HIS A 610 -12.70 -10.86 -16.12
CA HIS A 610 -13.94 -10.30 -16.61
C HIS A 610 -15.17 -10.80 -15.84
N ALA A 611 -15.18 -12.06 -15.39
CA ALA A 611 -16.24 -12.59 -14.55
C ALA A 611 -16.38 -11.77 -13.26
N MET A 612 -15.27 -11.46 -12.59
CA MET A 612 -15.23 -10.66 -11.37
C MET A 612 -15.56 -9.18 -11.62
N ALA A 613 -14.91 -8.56 -12.60
CA ALA A 613 -15.13 -7.15 -12.93
C ALA A 613 -16.58 -6.86 -13.34
N SER A 614 -17.16 -7.75 -14.14
CA SER A 614 -18.57 -7.66 -14.56
C SER A 614 -19.53 -7.81 -13.38
N LYS A 615 -19.29 -8.78 -12.49
CA LYS A 615 -20.12 -9.03 -11.31
C LYS A 615 -20.07 -7.89 -10.30
N ALA A 616 -18.89 -7.28 -10.12
CA ALA A 616 -18.70 -6.11 -9.27
C ALA A 616 -19.23 -4.81 -9.92
N ASN A 617 -19.70 -4.86 -11.16
CA ASN A 617 -20.01 -3.69 -11.99
C ASN A 617 -18.83 -2.68 -12.00
N TYR A 618 -17.63 -3.20 -12.22
CA TYR A 618 -16.38 -2.51 -11.97
C TYR A 618 -15.33 -2.84 -13.04
N THR A 619 -15.70 -2.61 -14.30
CA THR A 619 -14.84 -2.92 -15.45
C THR A 619 -13.57 -2.06 -15.49
N SER A 620 -13.55 -0.97 -14.75
CA SER A 620 -12.38 -0.14 -14.64
C SER A 620 -11.23 -0.73 -13.82
N ILE A 621 -11.41 -1.80 -13.07
CA ILE A 621 -10.36 -2.53 -12.34
C ILE A 621 -9.33 -3.22 -13.25
N LEU A 622 -9.62 -3.35 -14.53
CA LEU A 622 -8.75 -4.08 -15.44
C LEU A 622 -7.56 -3.25 -15.98
N ASP A 623 -7.45 -1.94 -15.64
CA ASP A 623 -6.30 -1.12 -16.01
C ASP A 623 -5.14 -1.30 -15.02
N VAL A 624 -3.93 -1.44 -15.55
CA VAL A 624 -2.71 -1.59 -14.78
C VAL A 624 -2.27 -0.30 -14.06
N PRO A 625 -2.42 0.92 -14.65
CA PRO A 625 -1.98 2.14 -13.97
C PRO A 625 -2.77 2.44 -12.70
N VAL A 626 -2.12 2.32 -11.57
CA VAL A 626 -2.65 2.59 -10.22
C VAL A 626 -1.65 3.36 -9.39
N ILE A 627 -2.12 4.10 -8.37
CA ILE A 627 -1.28 4.92 -7.49
C ILE A 627 -1.66 4.74 -6.02
N ALA A 628 -0.68 4.62 -5.14
CA ALA A 628 -0.86 4.60 -3.69
C ALA A 628 0.04 5.63 -3.01
N ASP A 629 -0.46 6.29 -1.99
CA ASP A 629 0.34 7.05 -1.05
C ASP A 629 0.74 6.15 0.13
N VAL A 630 2.03 5.97 0.36
CA VAL A 630 2.54 4.95 1.28
C VAL A 630 3.27 5.52 2.48
N ALA A 631 3.73 6.77 2.41
CA ALA A 631 4.38 7.45 3.52
C ALA A 631 4.13 8.95 3.46
N THR A 632 3.92 9.56 4.63
CA THR A 632 3.70 11.01 4.74
C THR A 632 4.70 11.60 5.72
N PHE A 633 5.44 12.62 5.25
CA PHE A 633 6.22 13.50 6.10
C PHE A 633 5.37 14.75 6.38
N PRO A 634 4.96 14.99 7.62
CA PRO A 634 4.04 16.09 7.95
C PRO A 634 4.72 17.47 7.93
N PRO A 635 3.96 18.55 7.81
CA PRO A 635 4.50 19.91 7.92
C PRO A 635 5.05 20.16 9.32
N ARG A 636 6.20 20.84 9.42
CA ARG A 636 6.75 21.30 10.70
C ARG A 636 6.55 22.76 10.94
N ASP A 637 6.69 23.55 9.89
CA ASP A 637 6.48 24.98 9.84
C ASP A 637 6.16 25.43 8.39
N ILE A 638 6.03 26.73 8.17
CA ILE A 638 5.71 27.30 6.85
C ILE A 638 6.86 27.08 5.84
N GLU A 639 8.10 26.93 6.33
CA GLU A 639 9.29 26.78 5.48
C GLU A 639 9.57 25.31 5.13
N ASP A 640 8.96 24.33 5.84
CA ASP A 640 9.12 22.89 5.62
C ASP A 640 7.76 22.24 5.32
N PRO A 641 7.29 22.32 4.07
CA PRO A 641 5.97 21.82 3.69
C PRO A 641 5.88 20.30 3.80
N PRO A 642 4.68 19.73 3.96
CA PRO A 642 4.47 18.28 3.99
C PRO A 642 4.92 17.64 2.70
N GLN A 643 5.33 16.38 2.77
CA GLN A 643 5.73 15.58 1.61
C GLN A 643 5.05 14.21 1.68
N ILE A 644 4.52 13.76 0.56
CA ILE A 644 3.82 12.47 0.45
C ILE A 644 4.54 11.63 -0.59
N LEU A 645 4.96 10.42 -0.19
CA LEU A 645 5.54 9.43 -1.08
C LEU A 645 4.42 8.65 -1.78
N HIS A 646 4.47 8.65 -3.11
CA HIS A 646 3.59 7.87 -3.94
C HIS A 646 4.36 6.75 -4.64
N VAL A 647 3.72 5.59 -4.72
CA VAL A 647 4.18 4.44 -5.49
C VAL A 647 3.04 3.95 -6.38
N GLY A 648 3.36 3.52 -7.58
CA GLY A 648 2.32 3.09 -8.51
C GLY A 648 2.83 2.23 -9.64
N THR A 649 1.89 1.71 -10.42
CA THR A 649 2.13 1.07 -11.69
C THR A 649 1.76 2.04 -12.83
N GLY A 650 2.50 1.93 -13.94
CA GLY A 650 2.22 2.68 -15.16
C GLY A 650 1.64 1.78 -16.25
N TYR A 651 1.91 2.15 -17.52
CA TYR A 651 1.46 1.36 -18.67
C TYR A 651 2.15 0.00 -18.76
N VAL A 652 1.48 -0.96 -19.41
CA VAL A 652 2.01 -2.30 -19.67
C VAL A 652 3.19 -2.24 -20.61
N ASN A 653 4.33 -2.82 -20.22
CA ASN A 653 5.52 -2.97 -21.04
C ASN A 653 5.60 -4.36 -21.68
N ALA A 654 6.40 -4.49 -22.73
CA ALA A 654 6.69 -5.76 -23.36
C ALA A 654 8.00 -6.35 -22.81
N LEU A 655 7.95 -7.56 -22.27
CA LEU A 655 9.12 -8.37 -21.98
C LEU A 655 9.43 -9.26 -23.18
N VAL A 656 10.63 -9.17 -23.73
CA VAL A 656 11.17 -10.10 -24.74
C VAL A 656 12.21 -10.96 -24.07
N VAL A 657 12.06 -12.28 -24.11
CA VAL A 657 13.02 -13.24 -23.53
C VAL A 657 13.51 -14.25 -24.58
N LEU A 658 14.76 -14.67 -24.47
CA LEU A 658 15.32 -15.78 -25.24
C LEU A 658 15.17 -17.06 -24.39
N PHE A 659 14.06 -17.74 -24.55
CA PHE A 659 13.75 -18.93 -23.75
C PHE A 659 14.31 -20.21 -24.38
N PRO A 660 15.04 -21.04 -23.61
CA PRO A 660 15.63 -22.29 -24.14
C PRO A 660 14.61 -23.44 -24.15
N LYS A 661 14.44 -24.07 -25.30
CA LYS A 661 13.68 -25.33 -25.43
C LYS A 661 14.44 -26.54 -24.84
N PRO A 662 13.78 -27.69 -24.62
CA PRO A 662 14.44 -28.88 -24.14
C PRO A 662 15.64 -29.33 -25.00
N ASP A 663 15.62 -29.09 -26.31
CA ASP A 663 16.71 -29.35 -27.24
C ASP A 663 17.84 -28.31 -27.23
N GLY A 664 17.73 -27.26 -26.44
CA GLY A 664 18.70 -26.17 -26.31
C GLY A 664 18.53 -25.04 -27.33
N THR A 665 17.59 -25.14 -28.28
CA THR A 665 17.29 -24.03 -29.20
C THR A 665 16.59 -22.88 -28.47
N LEU A 666 16.98 -21.63 -28.81
CA LEU A 666 16.36 -20.44 -28.22
C LEU A 666 15.12 -20.03 -29.02
N VAL A 667 14.12 -19.55 -28.30
CA VAL A 667 12.90 -18.96 -28.86
C VAL A 667 12.74 -17.56 -28.30
N ALA A 668 12.59 -16.57 -29.17
CA ALA A 668 12.24 -15.21 -28.75
C ALA A 668 10.75 -15.16 -28.43
N SER A 669 10.42 -15.11 -27.14
CA SER A 669 9.05 -15.13 -26.64
C SER A 669 8.70 -13.78 -26.02
N VAL A 670 7.42 -13.43 -25.99
CA VAL A 670 6.94 -12.11 -25.59
C VAL A 670 5.81 -12.22 -24.56
N GLY A 671 5.91 -11.46 -23.48
CA GLY A 671 4.88 -11.34 -22.44
C GLY A 671 4.76 -9.92 -21.90
N PRO A 672 3.64 -9.58 -21.25
CA PRO A 672 3.46 -8.30 -20.60
C PRO A 672 4.13 -8.26 -19.24
N VAL A 673 4.70 -7.11 -18.87
CA VAL A 673 5.22 -6.82 -17.54
C VAL A 673 4.81 -5.46 -17.05
N PHE A 674 4.86 -5.24 -15.74
CA PHE A 674 4.60 -3.96 -15.10
C PHE A 674 5.68 -2.92 -15.43
N SER A 675 5.32 -1.65 -15.19
CA SER A 675 6.26 -0.57 -14.93
C SER A 675 6.03 -0.02 -13.53
N TYR A 676 7.06 0.01 -12.70
CA TYR A 676 7.01 0.57 -11.35
C TYR A 676 7.40 2.04 -11.35
N HIS A 677 6.67 2.86 -10.60
CA HIS A 677 6.90 4.29 -10.45
C HIS A 677 6.95 4.67 -8.98
N GLU A 678 7.90 5.54 -8.61
CA GLU A 678 8.09 6.03 -7.25
C GLU A 678 8.49 7.52 -7.28
N PHE A 679 7.72 8.37 -6.61
CA PHE A 679 7.99 9.81 -6.53
C PHE A 679 7.34 10.43 -5.30
N ARG A 680 7.79 11.62 -4.94
CA ARG A 680 7.23 12.41 -3.85
C ARG A 680 6.55 13.67 -4.36
N LEU A 681 5.42 14.01 -3.78
CA LEU A 681 4.77 15.31 -3.93
C LEU A 681 5.03 16.16 -2.71
N ILE A 682 5.33 17.44 -2.94
CA ILE A 682 5.42 18.46 -1.90
C ILE A 682 4.04 19.11 -1.77
N GLY A 683 3.50 19.13 -0.55
CA GLY A 683 2.16 19.62 -0.26
C GLY A 683 1.25 18.54 0.32
N THR A 684 -0.03 18.84 0.38
CA THR A 684 -1.06 18.01 1.02
C THR A 684 -1.78 17.08 0.05
N LYS A 685 -1.47 17.17 -1.25
CA LYS A 685 -2.21 16.47 -2.29
C LYS A 685 -1.90 14.97 -2.28
N ARG A 686 -2.94 14.16 -2.11
CA ARG A 686 -2.94 12.71 -2.38
C ARG A 686 -3.57 12.47 -3.74
N LEU A 687 -2.91 11.69 -4.59
CA LEU A 687 -3.40 11.38 -5.92
C LEU A 687 -4.48 10.28 -5.86
N ASN A 688 -5.46 10.39 -6.75
CA ASN A 688 -6.29 9.27 -7.18
C ASN A 688 -5.81 8.77 -8.56
N ASP A 689 -6.34 7.64 -9.02
CA ASP A 689 -5.83 7.02 -10.25
C ASP A 689 -6.13 7.80 -11.52
N ASN A 690 -7.23 8.55 -11.55
CA ASN A 690 -7.51 9.42 -12.69
C ASN A 690 -6.46 10.54 -12.78
N GLU A 691 -6.13 11.17 -11.65
CA GLU A 691 -5.05 12.17 -11.58
C GLU A 691 -3.68 11.56 -11.96
N TRP A 692 -3.42 10.31 -11.56
CA TRP A 692 -2.21 9.59 -11.94
C TRP A 692 -2.16 9.28 -13.44
N LYS A 693 -3.25 8.78 -14.01
CA LYS A 693 -3.36 8.54 -15.45
C LYS A 693 -3.19 9.81 -16.27
N ASP A 694 -3.75 10.94 -15.81
CA ASP A 694 -3.53 12.25 -16.44
C ASP A 694 -2.06 12.66 -16.39
N MET A 695 -1.35 12.41 -15.30
CA MET A 695 0.09 12.66 -15.20
C MET A 695 0.89 11.77 -16.17
N LEU A 696 0.58 10.49 -16.26
CA LEU A 696 1.21 9.57 -17.20
C LEU A 696 0.97 9.96 -18.68
N ALA A 697 -0.20 10.54 -18.97
CA ALA A 697 -0.55 10.97 -20.32
C ALA A 697 0.13 12.30 -20.73
N LEU A 698 0.36 13.20 -19.76
CA LEU A 698 0.95 14.52 -20.00
C LEU A 698 2.47 14.50 -20.04
N GLU A 699 3.09 13.62 -19.26
CA GLU A 699 4.54 13.53 -19.16
C GLU A 699 5.06 12.26 -19.86
N ASN A 700 6.36 12.22 -20.12
CA ASN A 700 6.98 10.99 -20.61
C ASN A 700 6.73 9.88 -19.58
N SER A 701 6.16 8.76 -20.01
CA SER A 701 5.82 7.59 -19.15
C SER A 701 7.00 7.07 -18.32
N THR A 702 8.19 7.53 -18.59
CA THR A 702 9.43 7.18 -17.92
C THR A 702 9.85 8.16 -16.81
N ALA A 703 9.16 9.31 -16.66
CA ALA A 703 9.58 10.38 -15.75
C ALA A 703 9.64 9.98 -14.27
N TYR A 704 8.91 8.97 -13.87
CA TYR A 704 8.80 8.53 -12.46
C TYR A 704 9.37 7.12 -12.22
N VAL A 705 9.95 6.49 -13.24
CA VAL A 705 10.61 5.18 -13.10
C VAL A 705 11.95 5.37 -12.38
N PRO A 706 12.23 4.61 -11.31
CA PRO A 706 13.50 4.68 -10.61
C PRO A 706 14.70 4.42 -11.53
N GLU A 707 15.78 5.21 -11.36
CA GLU A 707 16.97 5.14 -12.20
C GLU A 707 17.62 3.76 -12.29
N CYS A 708 17.48 2.97 -11.21
CA CYS A 708 18.02 1.62 -11.14
C CYS A 708 17.42 0.63 -12.16
N PHE A 709 16.23 0.92 -12.70
CA PHE A 709 15.58 0.06 -13.69
C PHE A 709 15.89 0.41 -15.15
N ARG A 710 16.77 1.38 -15.41
CA ARG A 710 17.13 1.78 -16.80
C ARG A 710 17.74 0.67 -17.63
N ASP A 711 18.58 -0.16 -17.02
CA ASP A 711 19.30 -1.22 -17.71
C ASP A 711 18.39 -2.30 -18.30
N ILE A 712 17.20 -2.51 -17.74
CA ILE A 712 16.23 -3.47 -18.26
C ILE A 712 15.54 -2.98 -19.55
N TYR A 713 15.46 -1.66 -19.75
CA TYR A 713 14.84 -1.04 -20.94
C TYR A 713 15.79 -0.87 -22.13
N GLY A 714 17.07 -1.25 -22.01
CA GLY A 714 18.06 -1.04 -23.06
C GLY A 714 18.18 0.45 -23.38
N ALA A 715 18.37 1.31 -22.38
CA ALA A 715 18.31 2.75 -22.53
C ALA A 715 19.44 3.32 -23.42
N GLY A 716 19.09 3.84 -24.60
CA GLY A 716 20.00 4.52 -25.52
C GLY A 716 20.07 6.04 -25.39
N GLU A 717 19.11 6.70 -24.77
CA GLU A 717 19.12 8.15 -24.51
C GLU A 717 19.06 8.44 -23.01
N PRO A 718 19.75 9.47 -22.52
CA PRO A 718 19.67 9.83 -21.12
C PRO A 718 18.24 10.30 -20.83
N TRP A 719 17.60 9.59 -19.89
CA TRP A 719 16.45 10.12 -19.17
C TRP A 719 16.85 11.49 -18.62
N PRO A 720 15.98 12.49 -18.63
CA PRO A 720 16.32 13.75 -17.99
C PRO A 720 16.70 13.44 -16.53
N VAL A 721 18.00 13.46 -16.27
CA VAL A 721 18.55 13.32 -14.92
C VAL A 721 18.13 14.58 -14.17
N PRO A 722 17.37 14.48 -13.08
CA PRO A 722 17.28 15.59 -12.16
C PRO A 722 18.69 15.80 -11.60
N GLU A 723 19.32 16.92 -11.90
CA GLU A 723 20.60 17.29 -11.32
C GLU A 723 20.45 17.23 -9.79
N HIS A 724 21.31 16.38 -9.19
CA HIS A 724 21.43 16.10 -7.76
C HIS A 724 20.32 15.25 -7.11
N GLY A 725 20.65 14.01 -6.81
CA GLY A 725 20.35 13.07 -5.72
C GLY A 725 19.08 13.19 -4.86
N ASN A 726 18.10 13.95 -5.28
CA ASN A 726 16.75 14.05 -4.74
C ASN A 726 15.85 14.33 -5.92
N SER A 727 15.12 13.34 -6.41
CA SER A 727 14.11 13.53 -7.46
C SER A 727 12.99 14.42 -6.93
N VAL A 728 13.19 15.73 -6.98
CA VAL A 728 12.15 16.73 -6.72
C VAL A 728 11.56 17.06 -8.09
N VAL A 729 10.53 16.35 -8.46
CA VAL A 729 9.70 16.77 -9.58
C VAL A 729 8.85 17.93 -9.09
N PHE A 730 9.24 19.16 -9.46
CA PHE A 730 8.35 20.31 -9.34
C PHE A 730 7.23 20.14 -10.37
N VAL A 731 6.13 19.53 -9.98
CA VAL A 731 4.92 19.60 -10.80
C VAL A 731 4.41 21.04 -10.74
N ALA A 732 4.64 21.78 -11.79
CA ALA A 732 4.21 23.19 -11.94
C ALA A 732 2.68 23.32 -12.15
N VAL A 733 1.87 22.45 -11.53
CA VAL A 733 0.41 22.52 -11.59
C VAL A 733 -0.14 23.69 -10.74
N SER A 734 0.67 24.23 -9.80
CA SER A 734 0.25 25.38 -8.98
C SER A 734 0.37 26.74 -9.67
N ALA A 735 1.08 26.87 -10.79
CA ALA A 735 1.23 28.16 -11.47
C ALA A 735 -0.03 28.61 -12.21
N ALA A 736 -0.81 27.69 -12.80
CA ALA A 736 -2.03 28.05 -13.53
C ALA A 736 -3.17 28.44 -12.60
N ALA A 737 -3.32 27.78 -11.44
CA ALA A 737 -4.32 28.12 -10.43
C ALA A 737 -3.98 29.45 -9.72
N ALA A 738 -2.69 29.68 -9.40
CA ALA A 738 -2.24 30.96 -8.81
C ALA A 738 -2.39 32.14 -9.78
N PHE A 739 -2.18 31.94 -11.09
CA PHE A 739 -2.41 32.99 -12.09
C PHE A 739 -3.90 33.31 -12.28
N SER A 740 -4.80 32.34 -12.14
CA SER A 740 -6.24 32.58 -12.22
C SER A 740 -6.78 33.35 -11.02
N VAL A 741 -6.27 33.09 -9.81
CA VAL A 741 -6.64 33.83 -8.59
C VAL A 741 -6.07 35.26 -8.61
N ILE A 742 -4.84 35.47 -9.09
CA ILE A 742 -4.22 36.79 -9.19
C ILE A 742 -4.89 37.61 -10.32
N ALA A 743 -5.30 36.98 -11.43
CA ALA A 743 -6.06 37.65 -12.49
C ALA A 743 -7.46 38.04 -12.02
N SER A 744 -8.13 37.20 -11.23
CA SER A 744 -9.46 37.51 -10.65
C SER A 744 -9.39 38.61 -9.60
N ALA A 745 -8.34 38.67 -8.80
CA ALA A 745 -8.13 39.73 -7.82
C ALA A 745 -7.79 41.08 -8.45
N LYS A 746 -7.12 41.12 -9.60
CA LYS A 746 -6.88 42.37 -10.37
C LYS A 746 -8.09 42.89 -11.11
N LEU A 747 -9.05 42.04 -11.49
CA LEU A 747 -10.31 42.46 -12.13
C LEU A 747 -11.33 42.98 -11.15
N LEU A 748 -11.23 42.70 -9.84
CA LEU A 748 -12.11 43.20 -8.80
C LEU A 748 -11.68 44.58 -8.22
N ASN A 749 -10.50 45.10 -8.58
CA ASN A 749 -9.97 46.37 -8.06
C ASN A 749 -10.18 47.58 -8.97
N ILE A 750 -10.98 47.48 -10.02
CA ILE A 750 -11.36 48.63 -10.87
C ILE A 750 -12.86 48.84 -10.75
N LYS A 751 -13.27 49.62 -9.71
CA LYS A 751 -14.39 50.56 -9.64
C LYS A 751 -14.76 50.90 -8.18
N ARG A 752 -14.11 51.92 -7.60
CA ARG A 752 -14.72 52.72 -6.54
C ARG A 752 -15.03 54.10 -7.09
N PRO A 753 -16.27 54.57 -7.08
CA PRO A 753 -16.59 55.94 -7.45
C PRO A 753 -16.15 56.90 -6.31
N LYS A 754 -15.48 57.98 -6.68
CA LYS A 754 -15.18 59.12 -5.79
C LYS A 754 -16.46 59.86 -5.42
N THR A 755 -16.87 59.78 -4.17
CA THR A 755 -17.86 60.74 -3.61
C THR A 755 -17.14 62.05 -3.28
N LYS A 756 -17.58 63.12 -3.94
CA LYS A 756 -17.22 64.49 -3.63
C LYS A 756 -17.88 64.92 -2.32
N ALA A 757 -17.07 65.33 -1.35
CA ALA A 757 -17.56 66.16 -0.22
C ALA A 757 -17.90 67.57 -0.72
N LYS A 758 -19.07 68.06 -0.33
CA LYS A 758 -19.40 69.49 -0.31
C LYS A 758 -19.72 69.84 1.13
N ASN A 759 -18.98 70.82 1.58
CA ASN A 759 -19.16 71.73 2.76
C ASN A 759 -19.55 71.06 4.07
#